data_d8a9f37fdc987df079284dc186b31195
#
_entry.id   d8a9f37fdc987df079284dc186b31195
#
_cell.length_a   1.000
_cell.length_b   1.000
_cell.length_c   1.000
_cell.angle_alpha   90.00
_cell.angle_beta   90.00
_cell.angle_gamma   90.00
#
_symmetry.space_group_name_H-M   'P 1'
#
loop_
_entity.id
_entity.type
_entity.pdbx_description
1 polymer ?
#
loop_
_entity_poly.entity_id
_entity_poly.type
_entity_poly.pdbx_seq_one_letter_code
_entity_poly.pdbx_strand_id
1 'polypeptide(L)'
;MLETLQLNPEQLKAAKALKGYNLVIASAGTGKTSTIVGRILYLLDNGIKPEEILLLTFTNKASNEMIARVAKYSKSSSKIEAGTFHAVAYRYLKEHYPNLSLKQPKELKKLLESIVDTKNALTDDDKKPYTSQHLYALYSLYTNALKQEDFSAWLSHKNPEHTPYAAFYENILDEFENTKKKHNYIDYNDLLLLFKQAMLERPSPYKEVLCDEFQDTNPLQESILDAINPPSLFCVGDYDQSIYAFNGADISIISNFTQKYKNAQVFTLTKNYRSSKEILDLANQVIQHNERIYPKNLEVVKSGHFNKPALLNYSDNIAQCQDIAKRIVMRKNFKEVAVIFRNNASADQLEAALRSHNVPSKRKGSASFFESKEVALALDICALIFNPKDIMAAIHVLSHISDVGSNTAKDIHEALMLLGNGDLKLALIQPNKEAKIYTKKKEITSMGLFEEIFALENSSRFNSVIDKAFHSHPVLMHPKISLNGAKMLSDFFILYAKAPTHSPSALIKHILESAFFQTFKTRLLKERSKNKDGSYNEFKKLQAQKRFNEKMDLLSSLAKNYQNLGRFLNGTLIGSSEATQGEGVNLLSVHASKGLEFKDVYIIDLMEGRFPNHKLMNTGGGIEEERRLFYVAITRAKENLWLSYAKNELRENAKPKEHKPSVFLYEAGLLKPDLK
;
A
#
# COMPACT_ATOMS: atom_id res chain seq x y z
N MET A 1 29.93 2.80 28.08
CA MET A 1 28.68 2.36 27.39
C MET A 1 28.97 1.72 26.02
N LEU A 2 29.84 2.33 25.21
CA LEU A 2 30.18 1.79 23.89
C LEU A 2 30.82 0.40 23.95
N GLU A 3 31.69 0.13 24.91
CA GLU A 3 32.42 -1.15 25.04
C GLU A 3 31.49 -2.35 25.32
N THR A 4 30.31 -2.12 25.88
CA THR A 4 29.33 -3.17 26.12
C THR A 4 28.55 -3.55 24.85
N LEU A 5 28.62 -2.74 23.78
CA LEU A 5 28.01 -3.02 22.51
C LEU A 5 29.01 -3.80 21.63
N GLN A 6 28.69 -5.04 21.28
CA GLN A 6 29.53 -5.89 20.44
C GLN A 6 29.56 -5.38 19.00
N LEU A 7 30.45 -4.43 18.69
CA LEU A 7 30.71 -3.93 17.35
C LEU A 7 31.95 -4.63 16.76
N ASN A 8 31.90 -4.91 15.47
CA ASN A 8 33.10 -5.34 14.75
C ASN A 8 34.06 -4.17 14.56
N PRO A 9 35.35 -4.41 14.18
CA PRO A 9 36.33 -3.36 14.03
C PRO A 9 35.94 -2.23 13.08
N GLU A 10 35.23 -2.53 11.95
CA GLU A 10 34.75 -1.53 10.99
C GLU A 10 33.67 -0.65 11.58
N GLN A 11 32.67 -1.28 12.23
CA GLN A 11 31.61 -0.58 12.93
C GLN A 11 32.13 0.29 14.05
N LEU A 12 33.09 -0.22 14.84
CA LEU A 12 33.69 0.51 15.93
C LEU A 12 34.50 1.72 15.42
N LYS A 13 35.26 1.53 14.33
CA LYS A 13 36.03 2.62 13.68
C LYS A 13 35.06 3.71 13.20
N ALA A 14 33.94 3.35 12.53
CA ALA A 14 32.93 4.30 12.08
C ALA A 14 32.25 4.99 13.28
N ALA A 15 31.84 4.26 14.33
CA ALA A 15 31.24 4.82 15.51
C ALA A 15 32.12 5.82 16.25
N LYS A 16 33.44 5.61 16.25
CA LYS A 16 34.46 6.50 16.82
C LYS A 16 34.99 7.55 15.84
N ALA A 17 34.31 7.78 14.70
CA ALA A 17 34.71 8.79 13.73
C ALA A 17 34.96 10.16 14.38
N LEU A 18 35.92 10.92 13.88
CA LEU A 18 36.21 12.26 14.35
C LEU A 18 35.03 13.21 14.06
N LYS A 19 35.00 14.31 14.77
CA LYS A 19 34.07 15.42 14.52
C LYS A 19 34.28 15.93 13.09
N GLY A 20 33.18 16.21 12.37
CA GLY A 20 33.17 16.66 10.98
C GLY A 20 32.14 15.86 10.15
N TYR A 21 32.41 15.78 8.86
CA TYR A 21 31.49 15.13 7.92
C TYR A 21 31.90 13.68 7.68
N ASN A 22 31.00 12.75 8.03
CA ASN A 22 31.28 11.33 8.01
C ASN A 22 30.21 10.60 7.21
N LEU A 23 30.59 9.79 6.23
CA LEU A 23 29.72 8.95 5.44
C LEU A 23 30.05 7.48 5.69
N VAL A 24 29.06 6.69 6.11
CA VAL A 24 29.19 5.25 6.29
C VAL A 24 28.44 4.54 5.17
N ILE A 25 29.17 3.90 4.28
CA ILE A 25 28.62 3.04 3.22
C ILE A 25 28.39 1.65 3.82
N ALA A 26 27.12 1.30 3.98
CA ALA A 26 26.73 0.11 4.73
C ALA A 26 25.65 -0.68 4.00
N SER A 27 26.02 -1.78 3.36
CA SER A 27 25.09 -2.62 2.62
C SER A 27 24.04 -3.29 3.51
N ALA A 28 23.06 -3.95 2.87
CA ALA A 28 22.08 -4.75 3.60
C ALA A 28 22.75 -5.76 4.52
N GLY A 29 22.34 -5.82 5.79
CA GLY A 29 22.85 -6.82 6.76
C GLY A 29 24.25 -6.56 7.32
N THR A 30 24.86 -5.40 7.11
CA THR A 30 26.20 -5.05 7.66
C THR A 30 26.14 -4.34 9.02
N GLY A 31 24.95 -4.18 9.59
CA GLY A 31 24.78 -3.61 10.94
C GLY A 31 24.72 -2.08 10.99
N LYS A 32 24.13 -1.40 9.99
CA LYS A 32 23.86 0.04 9.98
C LYS A 32 23.34 0.56 11.33
N THR A 33 22.23 -0.02 11.80
CA THR A 33 21.59 0.37 13.06
C THR A 33 22.53 0.23 14.28
N SER A 34 23.32 -0.84 14.33
CA SER A 34 24.28 -1.04 15.43
C SER A 34 25.40 0.00 15.41
N THR A 35 25.82 0.42 14.20
CA THR A 35 26.84 1.47 14.04
C THR A 35 26.31 2.83 14.50
N ILE A 36 25.06 3.19 14.14
CA ILE A 36 24.42 4.44 14.60
C ILE A 36 24.24 4.44 16.12
N VAL A 37 23.74 3.33 16.70
CA VAL A 37 23.63 3.18 18.16
C VAL A 37 25.01 3.32 18.81
N GLY A 38 26.03 2.68 18.25
CA GLY A 38 27.41 2.82 18.72
C GLY A 38 27.93 4.26 18.67
N ARG A 39 27.62 4.99 17.58
CA ARG A 39 27.97 6.41 17.46
C ARG A 39 27.33 7.24 18.57
N ILE A 40 26.03 7.06 18.81
CA ILE A 40 25.31 7.77 19.87
C ILE A 40 25.94 7.47 21.24
N LEU A 41 26.22 6.22 21.57
CA LEU A 41 26.86 5.84 22.84
C LEU A 41 28.25 6.44 22.95
N TYR A 42 29.06 6.45 21.89
CA TYR A 42 30.36 7.10 21.85
C TYR A 42 30.28 8.60 22.15
N LEU A 43 29.31 9.30 21.55
CA LEU A 43 29.10 10.74 21.79
C LEU A 43 28.74 11.02 23.25
N LEU A 44 27.82 10.23 23.83
CA LEU A 44 27.41 10.35 25.23
C LEU A 44 28.58 10.05 26.18
N ASP A 45 29.42 9.03 25.88
CA ASP A 45 30.63 8.72 26.66
C ASP A 45 31.69 9.84 26.61
N ASN A 46 31.67 10.66 25.54
CA ASN A 46 32.56 11.80 25.34
C ASN A 46 31.94 13.15 25.75
N GLY A 47 30.85 13.15 26.52
CA GLY A 47 30.28 14.34 27.14
C GLY A 47 29.37 15.19 26.24
N ILE A 48 29.00 14.73 25.05
CA ILE A 48 27.94 15.37 24.26
C ILE A 48 26.61 15.15 24.96
N LYS A 49 25.86 16.23 25.20
CA LYS A 49 24.56 16.13 25.86
C LYS A 49 23.53 15.47 24.91
N PRO A 50 22.61 14.68 25.44
CA PRO A 50 21.57 14.03 24.62
C PRO A 50 20.77 15.02 23.76
N GLU A 51 20.47 16.21 24.31
CA GLU A 51 19.71 17.27 23.63
C GLU A 51 20.49 17.91 22.46
N GLU A 52 21.81 17.71 22.41
CA GLU A 52 22.69 18.20 21.34
C GLU A 52 22.83 17.19 20.19
N ILE A 53 22.15 16.05 20.28
CA ILE A 53 22.15 14.96 19.27
C ILE A 53 20.79 14.93 18.56
N LEU A 54 20.81 15.02 17.22
CA LEU A 54 19.67 14.83 16.35
C LEU A 54 19.82 13.54 15.55
N LEU A 55 18.84 12.62 15.65
CA LEU A 55 18.77 11.41 14.86
C LEU A 55 17.61 11.50 13.82
N LEU A 56 17.97 11.58 12.56
CA LEU A 56 17.05 11.60 11.43
C LEU A 56 16.97 10.21 10.78
N THR A 57 15.76 9.72 10.60
CA THR A 57 15.50 8.40 10.01
C THR A 57 14.39 8.47 8.96
N PHE A 58 14.29 7.45 8.10
CA PHE A 58 13.24 7.39 7.09
C PHE A 58 11.84 7.09 7.68
N THR A 59 11.75 6.38 8.81
CA THR A 59 10.48 6.04 9.47
C THR A 59 10.54 6.26 10.98
N ASN A 60 9.44 6.72 11.58
CA ASN A 60 9.34 6.86 13.05
C ASN A 60 9.58 5.53 13.80
N LYS A 61 9.25 4.40 13.18
CA LYS A 61 9.53 3.08 13.76
C LYS A 61 11.04 2.85 13.91
N ALA A 62 11.83 3.21 12.89
CA ALA A 62 13.29 3.06 12.93
C ALA A 62 13.92 3.93 14.03
N SER A 63 13.52 5.20 14.13
CA SER A 63 14.02 6.08 15.20
C SER A 63 13.68 5.56 16.59
N ASN A 64 12.42 5.14 16.81
CA ASN A 64 11.99 4.58 18.08
C ASN A 64 12.77 3.31 18.45
N GLU A 65 13.03 2.43 17.50
CA GLU A 65 13.82 1.22 17.71
C GLU A 65 15.28 1.56 18.09
N MET A 66 15.89 2.52 17.39
CA MET A 66 17.25 2.96 17.70
C MET A 66 17.34 3.57 19.10
N ILE A 67 16.43 4.47 19.46
CA ILE A 67 16.39 5.06 20.80
C ILE A 67 16.12 4.00 21.87
N ALA A 68 15.24 3.04 21.63
CA ALA A 68 15.02 1.93 22.55
C ALA A 68 16.28 1.05 22.74
N ARG A 69 17.13 0.90 21.71
CA ARG A 69 18.41 0.21 21.83
C ARG A 69 19.41 1.02 22.64
N VAL A 70 19.49 2.36 22.43
CA VAL A 70 20.34 3.26 23.23
C VAL A 70 19.90 3.24 24.69
N ALA A 71 18.58 3.20 24.96
CA ALA A 71 18.00 3.20 26.30
C ALA A 71 18.44 2.00 27.18
N LYS A 72 18.87 0.89 26.56
CA LYS A 72 19.44 -0.25 27.29
C LYS A 72 20.79 0.08 27.97
N TYR A 73 21.47 1.11 27.50
CA TYR A 73 22.81 1.52 27.96
C TYR A 73 22.82 2.90 28.62
N SER A 74 21.88 3.79 28.27
CA SER A 74 21.80 5.15 28.78
C SER A 74 20.37 5.57 29.10
N LYS A 75 20.10 5.92 30.35
CA LYS A 75 18.78 6.42 30.80
C LYS A 75 18.43 7.79 30.20
N SER A 76 19.44 8.56 29.78
CA SER A 76 19.21 9.89 29.18
C SER A 76 18.82 9.87 27.71
N SER A 77 18.73 8.69 27.10
CA SER A 77 18.37 8.52 25.68
C SER A 77 17.01 9.14 25.28
N SER A 78 16.07 9.27 26.21
CA SER A 78 14.75 9.90 25.99
C SER A 78 14.82 11.39 25.66
N LYS A 79 15.97 12.03 25.93
CA LYS A 79 16.20 13.46 25.63
C LYS A 79 16.86 13.68 24.25
N ILE A 80 17.25 12.61 23.56
CA ILE A 80 17.78 12.68 22.19
C ILE A 80 16.63 13.05 21.25
N GLU A 81 16.80 14.11 20.45
CA GLU A 81 15.83 14.45 19.44
C GLU A 81 15.92 13.42 18.28
N ALA A 82 14.84 12.67 18.05
CA ALA A 82 14.82 11.60 17.05
C ALA A 82 13.50 11.53 16.29
N GLY A 83 13.57 11.23 15.00
CA GLY A 83 12.36 11.08 14.17
C GLY A 83 12.67 11.17 12.68
N THR A 84 11.59 11.25 11.88
CA THR A 84 11.73 11.62 10.48
C THR A 84 11.93 13.14 10.34
N PHE A 85 12.44 13.62 9.20
CA PHE A 85 12.53 15.05 8.93
C PHE A 85 11.23 15.78 9.23
N HIS A 86 10.10 15.24 8.78
CA HIS A 86 8.78 15.83 9.04
C HIS A 86 8.38 15.81 10.52
N ALA A 87 8.69 14.75 11.25
CA ALA A 87 8.33 14.65 12.67
C ALA A 87 9.12 15.63 13.51
N VAL A 88 10.41 15.81 13.24
CA VAL A 88 11.28 16.77 13.89
C VAL A 88 10.84 18.21 13.57
N ALA A 89 10.64 18.50 12.27
CA ALA A 89 10.15 19.79 11.82
C ALA A 89 8.80 20.16 12.46
N TYR A 90 7.87 19.21 12.54
CA TYR A 90 6.55 19.46 13.13
C TYR A 90 6.64 19.77 14.63
N ARG A 91 7.44 19.02 15.41
CA ARG A 91 7.62 19.30 16.84
C ARG A 91 8.20 20.69 17.07
N TYR A 92 9.28 21.02 16.32
CA TYR A 92 9.92 22.33 16.41
C TYR A 92 8.97 23.47 16.06
N LEU A 93 8.28 23.38 14.91
CA LEU A 93 7.38 24.44 14.45
C LEU A 93 6.14 24.58 15.31
N LYS A 94 5.61 23.50 15.87
CA LYS A 94 4.47 23.55 16.80
C LYS A 94 4.79 24.33 18.06
N GLU A 95 6.02 24.23 18.56
CA GLU A 95 6.49 24.97 19.74
C GLU A 95 6.69 26.46 19.44
N HIS A 96 7.22 26.80 18.27
CA HIS A 96 7.61 28.17 17.94
C HIS A 96 6.56 28.95 17.11
N TYR A 97 5.66 28.26 16.42
CA TYR A 97 4.65 28.84 15.52
C TYR A 97 3.27 28.19 15.72
N PRO A 98 2.57 28.46 16.85
CA PRO A 98 1.35 27.75 17.24
C PRO A 98 0.16 27.93 16.29
N ASN A 99 0.17 28.97 15.43
CA ASN A 99 -0.94 29.31 14.53
C ASN A 99 -0.88 28.57 13.17
N LEU A 100 0.14 27.73 12.92
CA LEU A 100 0.24 26.97 11.67
C LEU A 100 -0.74 25.79 11.67
N SER A 101 -1.50 25.65 10.58
CA SER A 101 -2.46 24.59 10.38
C SER A 101 -1.95 23.57 9.35
N LEU A 102 -1.34 22.46 9.83
CA LEU A 102 -0.92 21.36 8.97
C LEU A 102 -2.12 20.61 8.40
N LYS A 103 -2.27 20.64 7.09
CA LYS A 103 -3.35 19.97 6.36
C LYS A 103 -2.91 18.64 5.78
N GLN A 104 -3.83 17.68 5.84
CA GLN A 104 -3.58 16.37 5.23
C GLN A 104 -3.60 16.48 3.69
N PRO A 105 -2.82 15.67 2.97
CA PRO A 105 -2.81 15.68 1.50
C PRO A 105 -4.20 15.52 0.86
N LYS A 106 -5.12 14.82 1.55
CA LYS A 106 -6.49 14.65 1.07
C LYS A 106 -7.28 15.96 1.07
N GLU A 107 -7.06 16.82 2.08
CA GLU A 107 -7.72 18.12 2.19
C GLU A 107 -7.17 19.09 1.13
N LEU A 108 -5.85 19.16 1.00
CA LEU A 108 -5.19 20.05 0.04
C LEU A 108 -5.44 19.64 -1.42
N LYS A 109 -5.53 18.34 -1.70
CA LYS A 109 -5.96 17.85 -3.02
C LYS A 109 -7.38 18.29 -3.38
N LYS A 110 -8.30 18.39 -2.40
CA LYS A 110 -9.64 18.93 -2.63
C LYS A 110 -9.62 20.43 -2.88
N LEU A 111 -8.77 21.16 -2.15
CA LEU A 111 -8.58 22.59 -2.39
C LEU A 111 -8.06 22.81 -3.82
N LEU A 112 -7.00 22.12 -4.22
CA LEU A 112 -6.45 22.21 -5.57
C LEU A 112 -7.49 21.81 -6.64
N GLU A 113 -8.33 20.81 -6.35
CA GLU A 113 -9.42 20.37 -7.21
C GLU A 113 -10.44 21.49 -7.46
N SER A 114 -10.85 22.22 -6.43
CA SER A 114 -11.79 23.33 -6.58
C SER A 114 -11.22 24.47 -7.46
N ILE A 115 -9.91 24.71 -7.36
CA ILE A 115 -9.23 25.71 -8.20
C ILE A 115 -9.16 25.24 -9.67
N VAL A 116 -8.76 23.97 -9.89
CA VAL A 116 -8.71 23.36 -11.23
C VAL A 116 -10.07 23.41 -11.92
N ASP A 117 -11.15 23.06 -11.19
CA ASP A 117 -12.50 23.05 -11.75
C ASP A 117 -12.97 24.45 -12.16
N THR A 118 -12.67 25.46 -11.33
CA THR A 118 -12.99 26.86 -11.65
C THR A 118 -12.25 27.32 -12.90
N LYS A 119 -10.97 26.97 -13.06
CA LYS A 119 -10.15 27.36 -14.22
C LYS A 119 -10.52 26.60 -15.49
N ASN A 120 -10.83 25.29 -15.39
CA ASN A 120 -11.25 24.48 -16.53
C ASN A 120 -12.58 24.93 -17.12
N ALA A 121 -13.49 25.49 -16.30
CA ALA A 121 -14.75 26.07 -16.79
C ALA A 121 -14.54 27.29 -17.70
N LEU A 122 -13.33 27.84 -17.72
CA LEU A 122 -12.95 29.04 -18.51
C LEU A 122 -12.15 28.69 -19.78
N THR A 123 -11.83 27.39 -20.02
CA THR A 123 -11.02 26.98 -21.17
C THR A 123 -11.81 26.06 -22.11
N ASP A 124 -11.85 26.43 -23.39
CA ASP A 124 -12.59 25.73 -24.47
C ASP A 124 -11.77 24.60 -25.14
N ASP A 125 -10.70 24.09 -24.51
CA ASP A 125 -9.73 23.21 -25.18
C ASP A 125 -10.04 21.72 -24.93
N ASP A 126 -10.15 20.93 -26.02
CA ASP A 126 -10.40 19.48 -26.02
C ASP A 126 -9.26 18.64 -25.41
N LYS A 127 -8.12 19.23 -25.12
CA LYS A 127 -6.95 18.56 -24.50
C LYS A 127 -7.08 18.59 -23.00
N LYS A 128 -7.12 17.40 -22.39
CA LYS A 128 -7.31 17.23 -20.95
C LYS A 128 -6.03 17.51 -20.17
N PRO A 129 -5.94 18.58 -19.39
CA PRO A 129 -4.84 18.87 -18.48
C PRO A 129 -4.72 17.76 -17.41
N TYR A 130 -3.62 17.76 -16.65
CA TYR A 130 -3.48 16.87 -15.50
C TYR A 130 -4.66 16.98 -14.54
N THR A 131 -5.06 15.83 -13.98
CA THR A 131 -5.99 15.86 -12.85
C THR A 131 -5.35 16.59 -11.67
N SER A 132 -6.15 17.25 -10.84
CA SER A 132 -5.69 17.89 -9.59
C SER A 132 -4.80 17.00 -8.74
N GLN A 133 -5.10 15.68 -8.71
CA GLN A 133 -4.30 14.70 -7.99
C GLN A 133 -2.89 14.51 -8.58
N HIS A 134 -2.79 14.51 -9.91
CA HIS A 134 -1.50 14.37 -10.59
C HIS A 134 -0.70 15.67 -10.48
N LEU A 135 -1.36 16.82 -10.66
CA LEU A 135 -0.74 18.13 -10.50
C LEU A 135 -0.21 18.35 -9.07
N TYR A 136 -0.95 17.91 -8.04
CA TYR A 136 -0.47 17.94 -6.65
C TYR A 136 0.79 17.09 -6.45
N ALA A 137 0.85 15.89 -7.05
CA ALA A 137 2.02 15.03 -6.96
C ALA A 137 3.24 15.65 -7.65
N LEU A 138 3.06 16.23 -8.84
CA LEU A 138 4.12 16.94 -9.57
C LEU A 138 4.61 18.16 -8.79
N TYR A 139 3.70 18.94 -8.24
CA TYR A 139 4.05 20.10 -7.43
C TYR A 139 4.86 19.71 -6.18
N SER A 140 4.49 18.60 -5.53
CA SER A 140 5.26 18.08 -4.41
C SER A 140 6.67 17.66 -4.82
N LEU A 141 6.83 17.00 -5.99
CA LEU A 141 8.16 16.64 -6.54
C LEU A 141 8.98 17.88 -6.88
N TYR A 142 8.36 18.87 -7.50
CA TYR A 142 9.00 20.16 -7.81
C TYR A 142 9.50 20.89 -6.55
N THR A 143 8.69 20.88 -5.49
CA THR A 143 9.10 21.46 -4.21
C THR A 143 10.23 20.65 -3.55
N ASN A 144 10.21 19.32 -3.64
CA ASN A 144 11.28 18.45 -3.16
C ASN A 144 12.60 18.68 -3.92
N ALA A 145 12.54 19.12 -5.18
CA ALA A 145 13.70 19.55 -5.99
C ALA A 145 14.15 20.99 -5.69
N LEU A 146 13.63 21.62 -4.63
CA LEU A 146 13.95 23.00 -4.19
C LEU A 146 13.50 24.12 -5.15
N LYS A 147 12.69 23.83 -6.15
CA LYS A 147 12.27 24.85 -7.15
C LYS A 147 13.47 25.60 -7.76
N GLN A 148 14.54 24.87 -8.09
CA GLN A 148 15.80 25.45 -8.57
C GLN A 148 15.69 26.15 -9.92
N GLU A 149 14.72 25.75 -10.72
CA GLU A 149 14.32 26.35 -12.00
C GLU A 149 12.83 26.69 -11.95
N ASP A 150 12.34 27.48 -12.90
CA ASP A 150 10.89 27.72 -12.96
C ASP A 150 10.12 26.43 -13.25
N PHE A 151 8.84 26.39 -12.86
CA PHE A 151 8.04 25.18 -12.99
C PHE A 151 7.89 24.73 -14.44
N SER A 152 7.80 25.67 -15.38
CA SER A 152 7.68 25.38 -16.81
C SER A 152 8.93 24.68 -17.36
N ALA A 153 10.14 25.18 -17.03
CA ALA A 153 11.39 24.56 -17.42
C ALA A 153 11.52 23.15 -16.80
N TRP A 154 11.26 23.03 -15.51
CA TRP A 154 11.28 21.75 -14.81
C TRP A 154 10.28 20.73 -15.40
N LEU A 155 9.06 21.17 -15.71
CA LEU A 155 8.03 20.32 -16.31
C LEU A 155 8.44 19.86 -17.70
N SER A 156 9.06 20.72 -18.49
CA SER A 156 9.54 20.42 -19.85
C SER A 156 10.57 19.31 -19.85
N HIS A 157 11.45 19.27 -18.86
CA HIS A 157 12.43 18.20 -18.68
C HIS A 157 11.77 16.91 -18.17
N LYS A 158 10.80 17.02 -17.25
CA LYS A 158 10.19 15.87 -16.58
C LYS A 158 9.10 15.21 -17.41
N ASN A 159 8.25 16.00 -18.08
CA ASN A 159 7.12 15.56 -18.90
C ASN A 159 6.94 16.47 -20.13
N PRO A 160 7.75 16.31 -21.17
CA PRO A 160 7.76 17.19 -22.35
C PRO A 160 6.39 17.36 -23.02
N GLU A 161 5.57 16.31 -23.03
CA GLU A 161 4.21 16.29 -23.60
C GLU A 161 3.22 17.24 -22.88
N HIS A 162 3.52 17.67 -21.66
CA HIS A 162 2.72 18.60 -20.88
C HIS A 162 3.26 20.04 -20.88
N THR A 163 4.37 20.32 -21.55
CA THR A 163 4.95 21.67 -21.70
C THR A 163 3.93 22.71 -22.20
N PRO A 164 3.05 22.42 -23.18
CA PRO A 164 2.06 23.39 -23.65
C PRO A 164 1.09 23.89 -22.57
N TYR A 165 0.95 23.13 -21.46
CA TYR A 165 0.06 23.48 -20.35
C TYR A 165 0.79 24.11 -19.16
N ALA A 166 2.10 24.29 -19.22
CA ALA A 166 2.91 24.72 -18.09
C ALA A 166 2.42 26.03 -17.48
N ALA A 167 2.19 27.06 -18.28
CA ALA A 167 1.67 28.34 -17.80
C ALA A 167 0.27 28.23 -17.15
N PHE A 168 -0.57 27.34 -17.64
CA PHE A 168 -1.87 27.07 -17.04
C PHE A 168 -1.72 26.41 -15.67
N TYR A 169 -0.81 25.45 -15.53
CA TYR A 169 -0.52 24.81 -14.25
C TYR A 169 0.11 25.78 -13.25
N GLU A 170 1.01 26.66 -13.69
CA GLU A 170 1.60 27.70 -12.83
C GLU A 170 0.52 28.60 -12.25
N ASN A 171 -0.39 29.08 -13.07
CA ASN A 171 -1.49 29.93 -12.61
C ASN A 171 -2.38 29.23 -11.56
N ILE A 172 -2.62 27.92 -11.72
CA ILE A 172 -3.35 27.11 -10.74
C ILE A 172 -2.56 26.97 -9.44
N LEU A 173 -1.25 26.70 -9.54
CA LEU A 173 -0.37 26.49 -8.40
C LEU A 173 -0.15 27.80 -7.62
N ASP A 174 -0.07 28.93 -8.28
CA ASP A 174 0.02 30.24 -7.64
C ASP A 174 -1.25 30.58 -6.85
N GLU A 175 -2.43 30.30 -7.41
CA GLU A 175 -3.70 30.49 -6.69
C GLU A 175 -3.81 29.54 -5.50
N PHE A 176 -3.33 28.28 -5.67
CA PHE A 176 -3.27 27.31 -4.60
C PHE A 176 -2.37 27.77 -3.44
N GLU A 177 -1.17 28.26 -3.75
CA GLU A 177 -0.23 28.80 -2.76
C GLU A 177 -0.79 30.05 -2.06
N ASN A 178 -1.38 30.97 -2.82
CA ASN A 178 -2.00 32.17 -2.27
C ASN A 178 -3.16 31.82 -1.31
N THR A 179 -3.96 30.80 -1.66
CA THR A 179 -5.05 30.35 -0.81
C THR A 179 -4.51 29.67 0.45
N LYS A 180 -3.45 28.85 0.37
CA LYS A 180 -2.78 28.28 1.54
C LYS A 180 -2.28 29.37 2.48
N LYS A 181 -1.57 30.37 1.96
CA LYS A 181 -1.04 31.51 2.73
C LYS A 181 -2.15 32.31 3.42
N LYS A 182 -3.23 32.64 2.71
CA LYS A 182 -4.38 33.38 3.23
C LYS A 182 -5.01 32.69 4.46
N HIS A 183 -5.02 31.37 4.50
CA HIS A 183 -5.63 30.58 5.56
C HIS A 183 -4.63 29.96 6.54
N ASN A 184 -3.35 30.31 6.47
CA ASN A 184 -2.25 29.70 7.24
C ASN A 184 -2.21 28.15 7.14
N TYR A 185 -2.59 27.60 5.97
CA TYR A 185 -2.50 26.20 5.69
C TYR A 185 -1.10 25.85 5.23
N ILE A 186 -0.55 24.77 5.78
CA ILE A 186 0.74 24.21 5.36
C ILE A 186 0.56 22.73 4.96
N ASP A 187 1.33 22.32 3.99
CA ASP A 187 1.51 20.90 3.65
C ASP A 187 2.80 20.32 4.27
N TYR A 188 3.10 19.06 3.95
CA TYR A 188 4.31 18.42 4.44
C TYR A 188 5.60 19.04 3.87
N ASN A 189 5.57 19.56 2.65
CA ASN A 189 6.74 20.23 2.07
C ASN A 189 6.93 21.62 2.66
N ASP A 190 5.85 22.37 2.87
CA ASP A 190 5.89 23.66 3.58
C ASP A 190 6.46 23.51 4.98
N LEU A 191 6.07 22.43 5.66
CA LEU A 191 6.62 22.11 6.99
C LEU A 191 8.15 22.03 6.97
N LEU A 192 8.71 21.39 5.94
CA LEU A 192 10.16 21.27 5.77
C LEU A 192 10.80 22.60 5.36
N LEU A 193 10.16 23.37 4.49
CA LEU A 193 10.65 24.70 4.07
C LEU A 193 10.67 25.68 5.25
N LEU A 194 9.61 25.71 6.07
CA LEU A 194 9.55 26.57 7.27
C LEU A 194 10.57 26.14 8.31
N PHE A 195 10.78 24.85 8.49
CA PHE A 195 11.82 24.34 9.39
C PHE A 195 13.23 24.71 8.90
N LYS A 196 13.50 24.59 7.59
CA LYS A 196 14.72 25.06 6.98
C LYS A 196 14.95 26.56 7.26
N GLN A 197 13.93 27.38 7.03
CA GLN A 197 13.99 28.82 7.29
C GLN A 197 14.31 29.13 8.75
N ALA A 198 13.65 28.44 9.68
CA ALA A 198 13.88 28.63 11.10
C ALA A 198 15.32 28.24 11.53
N MET A 199 15.89 27.23 10.89
CA MET A 199 17.28 26.81 11.14
C MET A 199 18.32 27.81 10.57
N LEU A 200 17.98 28.53 9.50
CA LEU A 200 18.83 29.61 8.96
C LEU A 200 18.79 30.86 9.83
N GLU A 201 17.64 31.16 10.47
CA GLU A 201 17.44 32.34 11.30
C GLU A 201 18.03 32.21 12.72
N ARG A 202 18.22 30.99 13.22
CA ARG A 202 18.65 30.74 14.59
C ARG A 202 19.77 29.69 14.62
N PRO A 203 20.76 29.84 15.53
CA PRO A 203 21.78 28.81 15.71
C PRO A 203 21.14 27.48 16.10
N SER A 204 21.52 26.43 15.37
CA SER A 204 21.06 25.08 15.69
C SER A 204 21.59 24.61 17.05
N PRO A 205 20.76 23.99 17.90
CA PRO A 205 21.21 23.43 19.17
C PRO A 205 22.05 22.14 18.99
N TYR A 206 22.03 21.55 17.80
CA TYR A 206 22.61 20.24 17.55
C TYR A 206 24.11 20.33 17.25
N LYS A 207 24.92 19.59 18.02
CA LYS A 207 26.36 19.41 17.78
C LYS A 207 26.66 18.23 16.86
N GLU A 208 25.77 17.26 16.88
CA GLU A 208 25.85 16.07 16.02
C GLU A 208 24.50 15.79 15.38
N VAL A 209 24.49 15.61 14.07
CA VAL A 209 23.33 15.13 13.31
C VAL A 209 23.67 13.78 12.71
N LEU A 210 22.86 12.77 13.05
CA LEU A 210 22.94 11.44 12.46
C LEU A 210 21.79 11.26 11.45
N CYS A 211 22.10 10.81 10.24
CA CYS A 211 21.12 10.57 9.20
C CYS A 211 21.19 9.13 8.71
N ASP A 212 20.14 8.35 8.99
CA ASP A 212 20.00 6.97 8.49
C ASP A 212 19.31 6.94 7.13
N GLU A 213 19.59 5.91 6.35
CA GLU A 213 19.09 5.71 4.97
C GLU A 213 19.36 6.93 4.07
N PHE A 214 20.57 7.51 4.18
CA PHE A 214 20.94 8.77 3.52
C PHE A 214 20.75 8.72 1.99
N GLN A 215 20.81 7.55 1.35
CA GLN A 215 20.55 7.37 -0.08
C GLN A 215 19.10 7.65 -0.50
N ASP A 216 18.16 7.78 0.45
CA ASP A 216 16.77 8.09 0.18
C ASP A 216 16.43 9.58 0.42
N THR A 217 17.44 10.39 0.69
CA THR A 217 17.31 11.83 0.92
C THR A 217 16.99 12.56 -0.40
N ASN A 218 16.08 13.53 -0.35
CA ASN A 218 15.80 14.41 -1.47
C ASN A 218 16.51 15.78 -1.30
N PRO A 219 16.61 16.62 -2.35
CA PRO A 219 17.29 17.90 -2.27
C PRO A 219 16.75 18.85 -1.18
N LEU A 220 15.44 18.86 -0.93
CA LEU A 220 14.86 19.65 0.16
C LEU A 220 15.35 19.19 1.53
N GLN A 221 15.40 17.88 1.76
CA GLN A 221 15.90 17.31 3.02
C GLN A 221 17.42 17.56 3.18
N GLU A 222 18.20 17.43 2.10
CA GLU A 222 19.63 17.78 2.13
C GLU A 222 19.82 19.25 2.50
N SER A 223 19.05 20.15 1.92
CA SER A 223 19.12 21.58 2.22
C SER A 223 18.77 21.93 3.68
N ILE A 224 18.01 21.08 4.38
CA ILE A 224 17.76 21.21 5.81
C ILE A 224 19.01 20.87 6.59
N LEU A 225 19.73 19.81 6.21
CA LEU A 225 21.02 19.48 6.84
C LEU A 225 22.03 20.62 6.68
N ASP A 226 22.05 21.27 5.50
CA ASP A 226 22.88 22.44 5.26
C ASP A 226 22.44 23.64 6.13
N ALA A 227 21.12 23.86 6.29
CA ALA A 227 20.60 24.95 7.14
C ALA A 227 20.88 24.71 8.64
N ILE A 228 20.80 23.47 9.10
CA ILE A 228 21.21 23.10 10.47
C ILE A 228 22.70 23.33 10.68
N ASN A 229 23.51 23.13 9.65
CA ASN A 229 24.97 23.34 9.62
C ASN A 229 25.67 22.78 10.89
N PRO A 230 25.52 21.51 11.22
CA PRO A 230 26.02 20.95 12.47
C PRO A 230 27.56 20.87 12.42
N PRO A 231 28.24 21.05 13.57
CA PRO A 231 29.70 20.83 13.65
C PRO A 231 30.14 19.42 13.30
N SER A 232 29.21 18.46 13.34
CA SER A 232 29.43 17.08 12.92
C SER A 232 28.17 16.48 12.31
N LEU A 233 28.33 15.88 11.11
CA LEU A 233 27.27 15.19 10.36
C LEU A 233 27.73 13.75 10.13
N PHE A 234 26.91 12.78 10.55
CA PHE A 234 27.18 11.36 10.43
C PHE A 234 26.07 10.68 9.61
N CYS A 235 26.33 10.46 8.32
CA CYS A 235 25.38 9.87 7.39
C CYS A 235 25.65 8.38 7.20
N VAL A 236 24.60 7.56 7.24
CA VAL A 236 24.68 6.13 6.97
C VAL A 236 23.76 5.78 5.82
N GLY A 237 24.28 5.07 4.81
CA GLY A 237 23.46 4.73 3.64
C GLY A 237 24.00 3.59 2.80
N ASP A 238 23.18 3.13 1.88
CA ASP A 238 23.52 2.16 0.85
C ASP A 238 22.95 2.60 -0.50
N TYR A 239 23.77 3.14 -1.36
CA TYR A 239 23.32 3.61 -2.68
C TYR A 239 22.72 2.48 -3.55
N ASP A 240 23.07 1.21 -3.32
CA ASP A 240 22.45 0.07 -3.98
C ASP A 240 21.03 -0.22 -3.47
N GLN A 241 20.59 0.43 -2.39
CA GLN A 241 19.22 0.37 -1.87
C GLN A 241 18.41 1.67 -2.08
N SER A 242 18.89 2.58 -2.93
CA SER A 242 18.11 3.78 -3.33
C SER A 242 17.01 3.39 -4.30
N ILE A 243 15.78 3.36 -3.82
CA ILE A 243 14.58 2.89 -4.55
C ILE A 243 13.38 3.83 -4.43
N TYR A 244 13.59 5.09 -4.03
CA TYR A 244 12.54 6.08 -3.82
C TYR A 244 12.67 7.30 -4.75
N ALA A 245 13.28 7.15 -5.94
CA ALA A 245 13.40 8.24 -6.91
C ALA A 245 12.02 8.79 -7.33
N PHE A 246 10.99 7.93 -7.37
CA PHE A 246 9.61 8.35 -7.63
C PHE A 246 9.01 9.28 -6.54
N ASN A 247 9.61 9.33 -5.34
CA ASN A 247 9.28 10.27 -4.26
C ASN A 247 10.24 11.48 -4.18
N GLY A 248 11.13 11.62 -5.17
CA GLY A 248 12.09 12.71 -5.24
C GLY A 248 13.43 12.44 -4.56
N ALA A 249 13.70 11.22 -4.08
CA ALA A 249 15.04 10.84 -3.60
C ALA A 249 16.06 10.98 -4.74
N ASP A 250 17.23 11.53 -4.42
CA ASP A 250 18.28 11.78 -5.38
C ASP A 250 19.58 11.09 -4.96
N ILE A 251 19.95 10.06 -5.71
CA ILE A 251 21.16 9.28 -5.46
C ILE A 251 22.43 10.11 -5.59
N SER A 252 22.40 11.24 -6.31
CA SER A 252 23.55 12.13 -6.46
C SER A 252 23.98 12.73 -5.12
N ILE A 253 23.08 12.85 -4.15
CA ILE A 253 23.35 13.39 -2.81
C ILE A 253 24.39 12.51 -2.08
N ILE A 254 24.18 11.19 -2.08
CA ILE A 254 25.16 10.29 -1.46
C ILE A 254 26.41 10.13 -2.31
N SER A 255 26.30 10.13 -3.64
CA SER A 255 27.46 9.99 -4.53
C SER A 255 28.39 11.18 -4.49
N ASN A 256 27.86 12.39 -4.36
CA ASN A 256 28.62 13.63 -4.34
C ASN A 256 29.01 14.09 -2.93
N PHE A 257 28.80 13.28 -1.90
CA PHE A 257 29.03 13.65 -0.50
C PHE A 257 30.45 14.20 -0.26
N THR A 258 31.48 13.53 -0.77
CA THR A 258 32.88 13.94 -0.61
C THR A 258 33.25 15.15 -1.45
N GLN A 259 32.54 15.43 -2.52
CA GLN A 259 32.70 16.64 -3.32
C GLN A 259 32.11 17.87 -2.62
N LYS A 260 30.94 17.69 -2.02
CA LYS A 260 30.21 18.72 -1.27
C LYS A 260 30.88 19.05 0.05
N TYR A 261 31.24 18.04 0.83
CA TYR A 261 31.87 18.22 2.14
C TYR A 261 33.38 17.93 2.05
N LYS A 262 34.14 19.01 1.92
CA LYS A 262 35.63 18.90 1.92
C LYS A 262 36.09 18.27 3.23
N ASN A 263 37.08 17.35 3.14
CA ASN A 263 37.62 16.59 4.27
C ASN A 263 36.63 15.57 4.89
N ALA A 264 35.55 15.20 4.17
CA ALA A 264 34.68 14.14 4.62
C ALA A 264 35.39 12.79 4.73
N GLN A 265 35.12 12.06 5.80
CA GLN A 265 35.61 10.69 5.97
C GLN A 265 34.60 9.70 5.47
N VAL A 266 35.03 8.70 4.71
CA VAL A 266 34.18 7.62 4.23
C VAL A 266 34.60 6.31 4.90
N PHE A 267 33.63 5.64 5.51
CA PHE A 267 33.77 4.32 6.13
C PHE A 267 32.96 3.31 5.34
N THR A 268 33.49 2.14 5.10
CA THR A 268 32.77 1.06 4.43
C THR A 268 32.61 -0.11 5.39
N LEU A 269 31.37 -0.58 5.55
CA LEU A 269 31.06 -1.80 6.31
C LEU A 269 30.94 -2.96 5.33
N THR A 270 31.86 -3.91 5.41
CA THR A 270 31.97 -5.03 4.47
C THR A 270 31.35 -6.32 5.01
N LYS A 271 31.30 -6.51 6.33
CA LYS A 271 30.86 -7.77 6.96
C LYS A 271 29.35 -7.92 6.99
N ASN A 272 28.83 -8.85 6.20
CA ASN A 272 27.41 -9.18 6.15
C ASN A 272 27.05 -10.31 7.13
N TYR A 273 26.10 -10.03 8.02
CA TYR A 273 25.61 -10.95 9.07
C TYR A 273 24.24 -11.55 8.75
N ARG A 274 23.58 -11.10 7.66
CA ARG A 274 22.20 -11.46 7.34
C ARG A 274 22.10 -12.68 6.44
N SER A 275 22.69 -12.59 5.28
CA SER A 275 22.46 -13.52 4.18
C SER A 275 23.56 -14.56 4.06
N SER A 276 23.24 -15.73 3.52
CA SER A 276 24.23 -16.71 3.13
C SER A 276 25.12 -16.21 1.99
N LYS A 277 26.26 -16.85 1.78
CA LYS A 277 27.21 -16.51 0.71
C LYS A 277 26.54 -16.62 -0.67
N GLU A 278 25.79 -17.67 -0.90
CA GLU A 278 25.15 -17.96 -2.18
C GLU A 278 24.13 -16.90 -2.57
N ILE A 279 23.41 -16.35 -1.58
CA ILE A 279 22.44 -15.25 -1.80
C ILE A 279 23.18 -13.94 -2.08
N LEU A 280 24.24 -13.67 -1.33
CA LEU A 280 25.00 -12.44 -1.49
C LEU A 280 25.77 -12.41 -2.81
N ASP A 281 26.36 -13.53 -3.23
CA ASP A 281 27.04 -13.66 -4.52
C ASP A 281 26.07 -13.35 -5.67
N LEU A 282 24.83 -13.90 -5.63
CA LEU A 282 23.81 -13.60 -6.61
C LEU A 282 23.42 -12.11 -6.62
N ALA A 283 23.23 -11.52 -5.44
CA ALA A 283 22.88 -10.11 -5.32
C ALA A 283 23.99 -9.21 -5.90
N ASN A 284 25.25 -9.52 -5.60
CA ASN A 284 26.41 -8.80 -6.12
C ASN A 284 26.55 -8.94 -7.63
N GLN A 285 26.29 -10.14 -8.18
CA GLN A 285 26.36 -10.37 -9.62
C GLN A 285 25.33 -9.51 -10.38
N VAL A 286 24.15 -9.30 -9.84
CA VAL A 286 23.13 -8.44 -10.44
C VAL A 286 23.51 -6.97 -10.32
N ILE A 287 23.86 -6.51 -9.11
CA ILE A 287 24.03 -5.07 -8.86
C ILE A 287 25.29 -4.48 -9.49
N GLN A 288 26.28 -5.31 -9.84
CA GLN A 288 27.49 -4.85 -10.52
C GLN A 288 27.22 -4.30 -11.94
N HIS A 289 26.05 -4.56 -12.53
CA HIS A 289 25.62 -3.98 -13.81
C HIS A 289 25.20 -2.50 -13.69
N ASN A 290 25.04 -1.98 -12.47
CA ASN A 290 24.90 -0.54 -12.23
C ASN A 290 26.27 0.11 -12.08
N GLU A 291 26.35 1.41 -12.35
CA GLU A 291 27.54 2.19 -12.09
C GLU A 291 27.93 2.10 -10.61
N ARG A 292 29.25 1.90 -10.36
CA ARG A 292 29.79 1.72 -9.00
C ARG A 292 30.32 3.03 -8.46
N ILE A 293 29.62 3.61 -7.48
CA ILE A 293 29.98 4.90 -6.88
C ILE A 293 31.08 4.73 -5.84
N TYR A 294 30.93 3.77 -4.93
CA TYR A 294 31.93 3.43 -3.92
C TYR A 294 32.29 1.94 -4.03
N PRO A 295 33.59 1.59 -4.14
CA PRO A 295 34.02 0.19 -4.13
C PRO A 295 33.61 -0.49 -2.82
N LYS A 296 32.99 -1.64 -2.89
CA LYS A 296 32.69 -2.46 -1.73
C LYS A 296 32.70 -3.94 -2.09
N ASN A 297 33.44 -4.72 -1.32
CA ASN A 297 33.47 -6.17 -1.39
C ASN A 297 32.85 -6.70 -0.10
N LEU A 298 31.72 -7.35 -0.18
CA LEU A 298 31.04 -7.84 0.99
C LEU A 298 31.58 -9.21 1.41
N GLU A 299 31.93 -9.33 2.68
CA GLU A 299 32.34 -10.56 3.32
C GLU A 299 31.19 -11.18 4.10
N VAL A 300 30.90 -12.45 3.86
CA VAL A 300 29.88 -13.18 4.61
C VAL A 300 30.45 -13.70 5.91
N VAL A 301 29.85 -13.30 7.02
CA VAL A 301 30.21 -13.80 8.36
C VAL A 301 29.45 -15.07 8.71
N LYS A 302 28.26 -15.26 8.14
CA LYS A 302 27.38 -16.38 8.42
C LYS A 302 28.00 -17.68 7.92
N SER A 303 28.34 -18.57 8.85
CA SER A 303 28.88 -19.90 8.57
C SER A 303 27.76 -20.94 8.44
N GLY A 304 27.98 -21.96 7.63
CA GLY A 304 27.04 -23.07 7.42
C GLY A 304 26.93 -23.47 5.95
N HIS A 305 26.30 -24.61 5.70
CA HIS A 305 25.93 -25.02 4.35
C HIS A 305 24.52 -24.52 4.04
N PHE A 306 24.43 -23.68 3.03
CA PHE A 306 23.15 -23.10 2.59
C PHE A 306 22.87 -23.54 1.15
N ASN A 307 21.60 -23.60 0.80
CA ASN A 307 21.19 -23.93 -0.55
C ASN A 307 21.50 -22.75 -1.50
N LYS A 308 21.93 -23.05 -2.71
CA LYS A 308 22.01 -22.05 -3.78
C LYS A 308 20.60 -21.51 -4.08
N PRO A 309 20.47 -20.22 -4.43
CA PRO A 309 19.22 -19.68 -4.94
C PRO A 309 18.67 -20.52 -6.09
N ALA A 310 17.38 -20.90 -6.01
CA ALA A 310 16.76 -21.77 -6.98
C ALA A 310 15.87 -20.97 -7.94
N LEU A 311 16.02 -21.23 -9.24
CA LEU A 311 15.13 -20.68 -10.27
C LEU A 311 14.01 -21.68 -10.56
N LEU A 312 12.77 -21.22 -10.45
CA LEU A 312 11.54 -21.97 -10.73
C LEU A 312 10.89 -21.45 -12.01
N ASN A 313 10.65 -22.31 -12.97
CA ASN A 313 10.04 -21.98 -14.24
C ASN A 313 8.67 -22.64 -14.35
N TYR A 314 7.65 -21.84 -14.71
CA TYR A 314 6.27 -22.29 -14.79
C TYR A 314 5.68 -22.04 -16.19
N SER A 315 4.71 -22.88 -16.57
CA SER A 315 3.94 -22.70 -17.82
C SER A 315 3.17 -21.38 -17.81
N ASP A 316 2.63 -21.04 -16.64
CA ASP A 316 1.76 -19.88 -16.46
C ASP A 316 1.76 -19.37 -14.99
N ASN A 317 1.15 -18.19 -14.81
CA ASN A 317 1.06 -17.52 -13.51
C ASN A 317 0.20 -18.27 -12.48
N ILE A 318 -0.77 -19.08 -12.91
CA ILE A 318 -1.62 -19.86 -12.00
C ILE A 318 -0.80 -21.01 -11.44
N ALA A 319 -0.10 -21.77 -12.32
CA ALA A 319 0.80 -22.84 -11.93
C ALA A 319 1.90 -22.33 -10.96
N GLN A 320 2.46 -21.14 -11.24
CA GLN A 320 3.43 -20.47 -10.36
C GLN A 320 2.85 -20.27 -8.96
N CYS A 321 1.70 -19.64 -8.83
CA CYS A 321 1.10 -19.35 -7.53
C CYS A 321 0.72 -20.63 -6.77
N GLN A 322 0.20 -21.64 -7.45
CA GLN A 322 -0.19 -22.92 -6.84
C GLN A 322 1.01 -23.70 -6.31
N ASP A 323 2.10 -23.81 -7.09
CA ASP A 323 3.29 -24.54 -6.63
C ASP A 323 3.99 -23.79 -5.48
N ILE A 324 4.10 -22.47 -5.55
CA ILE A 324 4.66 -21.67 -4.46
C ILE A 324 3.83 -21.84 -3.18
N ALA A 325 2.51 -21.83 -3.27
CA ALA A 325 1.65 -22.08 -2.11
C ALA A 325 1.89 -23.48 -1.51
N LYS A 326 1.99 -24.53 -2.34
CA LYS A 326 2.33 -25.88 -1.89
C LYS A 326 3.69 -25.95 -1.19
N ARG A 327 4.72 -25.28 -1.73
CA ARG A 327 6.05 -25.22 -1.09
C ARG A 327 6.00 -24.52 0.27
N ILE A 328 5.18 -23.47 0.39
CA ILE A 328 5.01 -22.71 1.64
C ILE A 328 4.28 -23.57 2.70
N VAL A 329 3.29 -24.38 2.33
CA VAL A 329 2.61 -25.34 3.24
C VAL A 329 3.60 -26.19 4.00
N MET A 330 4.70 -26.60 3.36
CA MET A 330 5.74 -27.45 3.97
C MET A 330 6.61 -26.70 4.99
N ARG A 331 6.41 -25.37 5.17
CA ARG A 331 7.19 -24.57 6.12
C ARG A 331 6.53 -24.56 7.50
N LYS A 332 7.36 -24.66 8.55
CA LYS A 332 6.85 -24.70 9.94
C LYS A 332 6.51 -23.31 10.50
N ASN A 333 7.18 -22.27 10.01
CA ASN A 333 7.03 -20.90 10.54
C ASN A 333 6.73 -19.90 9.43
N PHE A 334 5.46 -19.62 9.22
CA PHE A 334 5.00 -18.70 8.18
C PHE A 334 5.44 -17.25 8.39
N LYS A 335 5.72 -16.84 9.63
CA LYS A 335 6.20 -15.47 9.93
C LYS A 335 7.57 -15.18 9.31
N GLU A 336 8.38 -16.22 9.12
CA GLU A 336 9.70 -16.12 8.52
C GLU A 336 9.72 -16.34 7.01
N VAL A 337 8.54 -16.47 6.40
CA VAL A 337 8.38 -16.60 4.95
C VAL A 337 7.88 -15.29 4.37
N ALA A 338 8.52 -14.83 3.29
CA ALA A 338 8.03 -13.71 2.49
C ALA A 338 7.90 -14.10 1.01
N VAL A 339 6.86 -13.59 0.36
CA VAL A 339 6.77 -13.56 -1.09
C VAL A 339 6.80 -12.11 -1.54
N ILE A 340 7.79 -11.80 -2.36
CA ILE A 340 8.08 -10.44 -2.80
C ILE A 340 7.75 -10.31 -4.29
N PHE A 341 7.02 -9.25 -4.63
CA PHE A 341 6.57 -8.96 -5.98
C PHE A 341 6.74 -7.48 -6.31
N ARG A 342 6.85 -7.18 -7.61
CA ARG A 342 6.96 -5.78 -8.08
C ARG A 342 5.59 -5.10 -8.16
N ASN A 343 4.54 -5.83 -8.54
CA ASN A 343 3.19 -5.33 -8.75
C ASN A 343 2.20 -5.95 -7.77
N ASN A 344 1.34 -5.13 -7.16
CA ASN A 344 0.35 -5.61 -6.19
C ASN A 344 -0.68 -6.60 -6.77
N ALA A 345 -0.94 -6.57 -8.08
CA ALA A 345 -1.83 -7.53 -8.74
C ALA A 345 -1.36 -8.99 -8.62
N SER A 346 -0.03 -9.22 -8.53
CA SER A 346 0.55 -10.55 -8.34
C SER A 346 0.17 -11.16 -7.00
N ALA A 347 -0.06 -10.32 -5.99
CA ALA A 347 -0.42 -10.78 -4.65
C ALA A 347 -1.82 -11.40 -4.59
N ASP A 348 -2.77 -10.95 -5.41
CA ASP A 348 -4.16 -11.42 -5.36
C ASP A 348 -4.25 -12.92 -5.68
N GLN A 349 -3.58 -13.34 -6.76
CA GLN A 349 -3.54 -14.76 -7.17
C GLN A 349 -2.82 -15.63 -6.14
N LEU A 350 -1.71 -15.14 -5.60
CA LEU A 350 -0.96 -15.88 -4.60
C LEU A 350 -1.71 -15.98 -3.27
N GLU A 351 -2.36 -14.92 -2.83
CA GLU A 351 -3.20 -14.92 -1.63
C GLU A 351 -4.32 -15.93 -1.76
N ALA A 352 -4.95 -15.99 -2.94
CA ALA A 352 -5.96 -16.97 -3.27
C ALA A 352 -5.43 -18.42 -3.22
N ALA A 353 -4.24 -18.66 -3.79
CA ALA A 353 -3.60 -19.97 -3.77
C ALA A 353 -3.19 -20.39 -2.34
N LEU A 354 -2.65 -19.49 -1.53
CA LEU A 354 -2.32 -19.77 -0.13
C LEU A 354 -3.56 -20.16 0.69
N ARG A 355 -4.66 -19.43 0.51
CA ARG A 355 -5.92 -19.73 1.20
C ARG A 355 -6.53 -21.05 0.79
N SER A 356 -6.43 -21.45 -0.50
CA SER A 356 -6.90 -22.77 -0.93
C SER A 356 -6.18 -23.94 -0.22
N HIS A 357 -4.99 -23.66 0.33
CA HIS A 357 -4.20 -24.56 1.15
C HIS A 357 -4.28 -24.28 2.65
N ASN A 358 -5.22 -23.44 3.13
CA ASN A 358 -5.37 -23.02 4.54
C ASN A 358 -4.10 -22.36 5.13
N VAL A 359 -3.31 -21.67 4.32
CA VAL A 359 -2.14 -20.94 4.77
C VAL A 359 -2.52 -19.47 4.99
N PRO A 360 -2.42 -18.96 6.24
CA PRO A 360 -2.68 -17.55 6.51
C PRO A 360 -1.62 -16.67 5.85
N SER A 361 -2.03 -15.53 5.34
CA SER A 361 -1.14 -14.54 4.74
C SER A 361 -1.49 -13.13 5.18
N LYS A 362 -0.49 -12.25 5.19
CA LYS A 362 -0.68 -10.82 5.52
C LYS A 362 -0.06 -9.96 4.45
N ARG A 363 -0.79 -8.92 4.02
CA ARG A 363 -0.30 -7.91 3.07
C ARG A 363 0.09 -6.63 3.81
N LYS A 364 1.14 -5.99 3.34
CA LYS A 364 1.53 -4.68 3.82
C LYS A 364 1.47 -3.68 2.67
N GLY A 365 0.71 -2.59 2.88
CA GLY A 365 0.62 -1.48 1.91
C GLY A 365 -0.49 -1.60 0.86
N SER A 366 -1.33 -2.66 0.90
CA SER A 366 -2.54 -2.77 0.07
C SER A 366 -3.61 -3.61 0.76
N ALA A 367 -4.89 -3.37 0.44
CA ALA A 367 -5.99 -4.18 0.94
C ALA A 367 -5.90 -5.63 0.41
N SER A 368 -6.34 -6.58 1.23
CA SER A 368 -6.45 -7.98 0.85
C SER A 368 -7.40 -8.16 -0.34
N PHE A 369 -7.17 -9.18 -1.16
CA PHE A 369 -8.11 -9.60 -2.20
C PHE A 369 -9.51 -9.81 -1.64
N PHE A 370 -9.60 -10.51 -0.51
CA PHE A 370 -10.88 -10.86 0.12
C PHE A 370 -11.57 -9.68 0.82
N GLU A 371 -10.84 -8.62 1.15
CA GLU A 371 -11.38 -7.37 1.71
C GLU A 371 -11.84 -6.38 0.63
N SER A 372 -11.62 -6.68 -0.64
CA SER A 372 -12.10 -5.81 -1.71
C SER A 372 -13.63 -5.85 -1.79
N LYS A 373 -14.28 -4.67 -1.94
CA LYS A 373 -15.75 -4.51 -1.87
C LYS A 373 -16.51 -5.56 -2.69
N GLU A 374 -16.03 -5.85 -3.91
CA GLU A 374 -16.67 -6.80 -4.82
C GLU A 374 -16.54 -8.25 -4.39
N VAL A 375 -15.40 -8.65 -3.85
CA VAL A 375 -15.17 -10.02 -3.36
C VAL A 375 -15.89 -10.23 -2.03
N ALA A 376 -15.76 -9.28 -1.11
CA ALA A 376 -16.42 -9.33 0.19
C ALA A 376 -17.94 -9.46 0.03
N LEU A 377 -18.56 -8.63 -0.82
CA LEU A 377 -20.02 -8.73 -1.08
C LEU A 377 -20.42 -10.12 -1.61
N ALA A 378 -19.68 -10.67 -2.57
CA ALA A 378 -20.00 -11.99 -3.12
C ALA A 378 -19.87 -13.09 -2.06
N LEU A 379 -18.83 -13.02 -1.20
CA LEU A 379 -18.64 -13.98 -0.10
C LEU A 379 -19.70 -13.83 0.99
N ASP A 380 -20.12 -12.60 1.33
CA ASP A 380 -21.19 -12.39 2.33
C ASP A 380 -22.54 -12.86 1.82
N ILE A 381 -22.83 -12.73 0.52
CA ILE A 381 -24.00 -13.36 -0.08
C ILE A 381 -23.93 -14.89 0.05
N CYS A 382 -22.76 -15.49 -0.22
CA CYS A 382 -22.56 -16.92 0.00
C CYS A 382 -22.75 -17.33 1.46
N ALA A 383 -22.22 -16.53 2.40
CA ALA A 383 -22.37 -16.76 3.84
C ALA A 383 -23.83 -16.70 4.28
N LEU A 384 -24.59 -15.71 3.80
CA LEU A 384 -26.00 -15.54 4.10
C LEU A 384 -26.87 -16.68 3.53
N ILE A 385 -26.52 -17.20 2.35
CA ILE A 385 -27.18 -18.38 1.77
C ILE A 385 -26.85 -19.64 2.56
N PHE A 386 -25.63 -19.78 3.06
CA PHE A 386 -25.21 -20.90 3.88
C PHE A 386 -25.81 -20.87 5.29
N ASN A 387 -25.81 -19.67 5.91
CA ASN A 387 -26.38 -19.42 7.22
C ASN A 387 -27.28 -18.19 7.20
N PRO A 388 -28.60 -18.36 7.01
CA PRO A 388 -29.58 -17.25 6.97
C PRO A 388 -29.61 -16.38 8.23
N LYS A 389 -29.10 -16.91 9.36
CA LYS A 389 -29.07 -16.21 10.66
C LYS A 389 -27.79 -15.37 10.85
N ASP A 390 -26.89 -15.34 9.87
CA ASP A 390 -25.70 -14.51 9.94
C ASP A 390 -26.05 -13.02 9.76
N ILE A 391 -26.24 -12.37 10.90
CA ILE A 391 -26.65 -10.96 10.93
C ILE A 391 -25.56 -10.02 10.37
N MET A 392 -24.27 -10.37 10.49
CA MET A 392 -23.18 -9.54 9.99
C MET A 392 -23.13 -9.59 8.47
N ALA A 393 -23.21 -10.77 7.88
CA ALA A 393 -23.33 -10.94 6.44
C ALA A 393 -24.60 -10.24 5.89
N ALA A 394 -25.74 -10.39 6.58
CA ALA A 394 -26.98 -9.73 6.20
C ALA A 394 -26.86 -8.20 6.22
N ILE A 395 -26.32 -7.61 7.30
CA ILE A 395 -26.12 -6.16 7.39
C ILE A 395 -25.21 -5.68 6.27
N HIS A 396 -24.10 -6.38 6.01
CA HIS A 396 -23.18 -5.98 4.96
C HIS A 396 -23.83 -6.05 3.57
N VAL A 397 -24.49 -7.15 3.22
CA VAL A 397 -25.18 -7.31 1.94
C VAL A 397 -26.29 -6.26 1.75
N LEU A 398 -27.18 -6.12 2.74
CA LEU A 398 -28.31 -5.21 2.65
C LEU A 398 -27.90 -3.72 2.69
N SER A 399 -26.78 -3.37 3.31
CA SER A 399 -26.24 -2.00 3.30
C SER A 399 -25.74 -1.56 1.91
N HIS A 400 -25.60 -2.48 0.96
CA HIS A 400 -25.32 -2.13 -0.44
C HIS A 400 -26.58 -1.72 -1.22
N ILE A 401 -27.77 -1.90 -0.66
CA ILE A 401 -29.03 -1.41 -1.24
C ILE A 401 -29.08 0.12 -1.11
N SER A 402 -29.62 0.78 -2.12
CA SER A 402 -29.73 2.26 -2.13
C SER A 402 -30.55 2.74 -0.93
N ASP A 403 -30.03 3.75 -0.23
CA ASP A 403 -30.66 4.40 0.93
C ASP A 403 -30.85 3.51 2.17
N VAL A 404 -30.23 2.32 2.17
CA VAL A 404 -30.24 1.39 3.31
C VAL A 404 -28.92 1.48 4.06
N GLY A 405 -28.94 2.08 5.25
CA GLY A 405 -27.79 2.08 6.18
C GLY A 405 -27.79 0.82 7.07
N SER A 406 -26.74 0.63 7.87
CA SER A 406 -26.54 -0.57 8.71
C SER A 406 -27.71 -0.85 9.66
N ASN A 407 -28.31 0.19 10.28
CA ASN A 407 -29.45 0.02 11.17
C ASN A 407 -30.70 -0.45 10.39
N THR A 408 -30.98 0.16 9.24
CA THR A 408 -32.08 -0.25 8.37
C THR A 408 -31.88 -1.65 7.82
N ALA A 409 -30.64 -2.02 7.45
CA ALA A 409 -30.28 -3.38 7.04
C ALA A 409 -30.55 -4.41 8.14
N LYS A 410 -30.23 -4.08 9.38
CA LYS A 410 -30.52 -4.90 10.55
C LYS A 410 -32.04 -5.06 10.74
N ASP A 411 -32.80 -3.95 10.72
CA ASP A 411 -34.28 -3.97 10.85
C ASP A 411 -34.93 -4.84 9.75
N ILE A 412 -34.42 -4.74 8.50
CA ILE A 412 -34.91 -5.57 7.38
C ILE A 412 -34.60 -7.06 7.61
N HIS A 413 -33.40 -7.41 8.05
CA HIS A 413 -33.02 -8.80 8.32
C HIS A 413 -33.86 -9.40 9.47
N GLU A 414 -34.01 -8.68 10.59
CA GLU A 414 -34.85 -9.11 11.70
C GLU A 414 -36.30 -9.32 11.27
N ALA A 415 -36.86 -8.41 10.46
CA ALA A 415 -38.19 -8.54 9.90
C ALA A 415 -38.33 -9.80 9.01
N LEU A 416 -37.35 -10.07 8.14
CA LEU A 416 -37.33 -11.27 7.31
C LEU A 416 -37.26 -12.54 8.16
N MET A 417 -36.45 -12.56 9.22
CA MET A 417 -36.40 -13.71 10.14
C MET A 417 -37.73 -13.97 10.82
N LEU A 418 -38.47 -12.94 11.22
CA LEU A 418 -39.82 -13.07 11.78
C LEU A 418 -40.82 -13.56 10.74
N LEU A 419 -40.81 -13.00 9.53
CA LEU A 419 -41.74 -13.37 8.43
C LEU A 419 -41.57 -14.81 7.97
N GLY A 420 -40.37 -15.39 8.10
CA GLY A 420 -40.02 -16.76 7.70
C GLY A 420 -39.87 -17.75 8.84
N ASN A 421 -40.20 -17.38 10.09
CA ASN A 421 -39.97 -18.21 11.28
C ASN A 421 -38.53 -18.73 11.39
N GLY A 422 -37.55 -17.86 11.04
CA GLY A 422 -36.13 -18.16 11.05
C GLY A 422 -35.58 -18.72 9.73
N ASP A 423 -36.41 -18.89 8.71
CA ASP A 423 -36.00 -19.29 7.36
C ASP A 423 -36.19 -18.12 6.39
N LEU A 424 -35.07 -17.62 5.85
CA LEU A 424 -35.04 -16.49 4.93
C LEU A 424 -35.73 -16.82 3.60
N LYS A 425 -35.66 -18.07 3.14
CA LYS A 425 -36.29 -18.51 1.90
C LYS A 425 -37.83 -18.54 2.03
N LEU A 426 -38.32 -19.04 3.16
CA LEU A 426 -39.74 -18.98 3.47
C LEU A 426 -40.25 -17.54 3.61
N ALA A 427 -39.44 -16.67 4.26
CA ALA A 427 -39.76 -15.24 4.34
C ALA A 427 -40.03 -14.61 2.98
N LEU A 428 -39.26 -15.00 1.96
CA LEU A 428 -39.33 -14.44 0.61
C LEU A 428 -40.49 -15.02 -0.22
N ILE A 429 -40.75 -16.33 -0.08
CA ILE A 429 -41.70 -17.04 -0.94
C ILE A 429 -43.12 -17.08 -0.33
N GLN A 430 -43.20 -17.29 0.99
CA GLN A 430 -44.46 -17.44 1.74
C GLN A 430 -44.36 -16.73 3.09
N PRO A 431 -44.26 -15.36 3.08
CA PRO A 431 -44.13 -14.61 4.33
C PRO A 431 -45.35 -14.80 5.23
N ASN A 432 -45.09 -15.01 6.51
CA ASN A 432 -46.13 -15.01 7.53
C ASN A 432 -46.70 -13.58 7.66
N LYS A 433 -47.88 -13.34 7.07
CA LYS A 433 -48.53 -12.02 7.05
C LYS A 433 -49.07 -11.58 8.43
N GLU A 434 -49.20 -12.50 9.40
CA GLU A 434 -49.62 -12.19 10.77
C GLU A 434 -48.45 -11.73 11.66
N ALA A 435 -47.21 -11.92 11.21
CA ALA A 435 -46.03 -11.51 11.96
C ALA A 435 -45.95 -9.98 12.04
N LYS A 436 -45.92 -9.46 13.26
CA LYS A 436 -45.74 -8.02 13.53
C LYS A 436 -44.27 -7.64 13.38
N ILE A 437 -43.95 -6.98 12.30
CA ILE A 437 -42.60 -6.46 11.99
C ILE A 437 -42.55 -4.95 12.30
N TYR A 438 -41.35 -4.43 12.55
CA TYR A 438 -41.04 -2.99 12.79
C TYR A 438 -41.75 -2.38 14.02
N THR A 439 -42.18 -3.19 15.00
CA THR A 439 -42.92 -2.75 16.18
C THR A 439 -42.11 -1.95 17.22
N LYS A 440 -40.79 -1.97 17.17
CA LYS A 440 -39.90 -1.34 18.17
C LYS A 440 -39.75 0.21 18.09
N LYS A 441 -40.54 0.90 17.26
CA LYS A 441 -40.55 2.37 17.15
C LYS A 441 -41.94 2.99 17.35
N LYS A 442 -42.71 2.48 18.33
CA LYS A 442 -43.89 3.15 18.82
C LYS A 442 -43.67 3.66 20.25
N GLU A 443 -42.98 4.76 20.39
CA GLU A 443 -43.36 5.78 21.37
C GLU A 443 -43.73 7.00 20.55
N ILE A 444 -44.99 7.46 20.81
CA ILE A 444 -45.65 8.67 20.32
C ILE A 444 -46.65 8.45 19.16
N THR A 445 -47.86 8.55 19.57
CA THR A 445 -49.16 8.94 19.02
C THR A 445 -50.13 7.82 18.69
N SER A 446 -51.17 7.78 19.52
CA SER A 446 -52.45 7.11 19.39
C SER A 446 -53.24 7.55 18.14
N MET A 447 -53.35 6.65 17.13
CA MET A 447 -54.38 6.71 16.09
C MET A 447 -54.59 5.31 15.50
N GLY A 448 -55.55 4.58 16.05
CA GLY A 448 -55.61 3.11 15.96
C GLY A 448 -56.42 2.48 14.85
N LEU A 449 -57.04 3.12 13.86
CA LEU A 449 -57.77 2.44 12.79
C LEU A 449 -57.26 2.80 11.38
N PHE A 450 -56.60 3.92 11.24
CA PHE A 450 -56.04 4.35 9.96
C PHE A 450 -54.67 3.72 9.66
N GLU A 451 -53.99 3.15 10.65
CA GLU A 451 -52.64 2.59 10.51
C GLU A 451 -52.58 1.28 9.71
N GLU A 452 -53.62 0.41 9.78
CA GLU A 452 -53.66 -0.83 8.99
C GLU A 452 -53.93 -0.57 7.50
N ILE A 453 -54.75 0.44 7.18
CA ILE A 453 -55.01 0.87 5.80
C ILE A 453 -53.76 1.55 5.21
N PHE A 454 -53.11 2.41 5.97
CA PHE A 454 -51.82 3.03 5.58
C PHE A 454 -50.68 2.02 5.42
N ALA A 455 -50.65 0.94 6.19
CA ALA A 455 -49.65 -0.11 6.08
C ALA A 455 -49.80 -0.95 4.80
N LEU A 456 -51.04 -1.27 4.38
CA LEU A 456 -51.36 -1.99 3.14
C LEU A 456 -51.08 -1.11 1.90
N GLU A 457 -51.44 0.15 1.92
CA GLU A 457 -51.06 1.11 0.85
C GLU A 457 -49.54 1.33 0.76
N ASN A 458 -48.83 1.35 1.88
CA ASN A 458 -47.37 1.52 1.92
C ASN A 458 -46.60 0.33 1.34
N SER A 459 -47.10 -0.91 1.45
CA SER A 459 -46.39 -2.07 0.85
C SER A 459 -46.59 -2.16 -0.66
N SER A 460 -47.72 -1.63 -1.19
CA SER A 460 -48.04 -1.66 -2.63
C SER A 460 -47.41 -0.50 -3.42
N ARG A 461 -46.90 0.53 -2.74
CA ARG A 461 -46.34 1.75 -3.38
C ARG A 461 -45.19 1.49 -4.38
N PHE A 462 -44.56 0.33 -4.31
CA PHE A 462 -43.44 -0.05 -5.17
C PHE A 462 -43.79 -1.09 -6.25
N ASN A 463 -45.03 -1.57 -6.30
CA ASN A 463 -45.43 -2.67 -7.18
C ASN A 463 -45.16 -2.41 -8.68
N SER A 464 -45.10 -1.14 -9.10
CA SER A 464 -44.79 -0.77 -10.49
C SER A 464 -43.34 -0.98 -10.91
N VAL A 465 -42.40 -1.14 -9.95
CA VAL A 465 -40.94 -1.18 -10.20
C VAL A 465 -40.27 -2.45 -9.73
N ILE A 466 -40.97 -3.34 -9.04
CA ILE A 466 -40.45 -4.59 -8.47
C ILE A 466 -41.07 -5.80 -9.17
N ASP A 467 -40.44 -6.96 -9.00
CA ASP A 467 -40.95 -8.23 -9.54
C ASP A 467 -42.31 -8.58 -8.95
N LYS A 468 -43.21 -9.14 -9.75
CA LYS A 468 -44.58 -9.54 -9.34
C LYS A 468 -44.58 -10.50 -8.15
N ALA A 469 -43.58 -11.35 -8.01
CA ALA A 469 -43.46 -12.29 -6.89
C ALA A 469 -43.26 -11.59 -5.54
N PHE A 470 -42.84 -10.32 -5.53
CA PHE A 470 -42.62 -9.53 -4.31
C PHE A 470 -43.57 -8.35 -4.17
N HIS A 471 -44.63 -8.30 -4.97
CA HIS A 471 -45.67 -7.28 -4.82
C HIS A 471 -46.24 -7.31 -3.40
N SER A 472 -46.35 -6.13 -2.80
CA SER A 472 -46.88 -5.94 -1.45
C SER A 472 -46.21 -6.79 -0.36
N HIS A 473 -44.94 -7.13 -0.55
CA HIS A 473 -44.17 -7.88 0.46
C HIS A 473 -44.10 -7.06 1.76
N PRO A 474 -44.39 -7.65 2.95
CA PRO A 474 -44.45 -6.89 4.20
C PRO A 474 -43.15 -6.14 4.55
N VAL A 475 -41.99 -6.65 4.17
CA VAL A 475 -40.68 -5.99 4.43
C VAL A 475 -40.61 -4.61 3.78
N LEU A 476 -41.35 -4.35 2.70
CA LEU A 476 -41.39 -3.07 1.98
C LEU A 476 -42.09 -1.94 2.75
N MET A 477 -42.76 -2.28 3.87
CA MET A 477 -43.41 -1.29 4.75
C MET A 477 -42.39 -0.43 5.51
N HIS A 478 -41.12 -0.78 5.52
CA HIS A 478 -40.08 0.02 6.22
C HIS A 478 -40.01 1.44 5.64
N PRO A 479 -40.17 2.50 6.48
CA PRO A 479 -40.35 3.89 6.01
C PRO A 479 -39.15 4.47 5.27
N LYS A 480 -37.93 3.94 5.53
CA LYS A 480 -36.69 4.40 4.91
C LYS A 480 -36.35 3.72 3.57
N ILE A 481 -37.19 2.83 3.08
CA ILE A 481 -36.94 2.21 1.76
C ILE A 481 -37.38 3.20 0.68
N SER A 482 -36.44 3.56 -0.21
CA SER A 482 -36.71 4.36 -1.41
C SER A 482 -37.17 3.48 -2.59
N LEU A 483 -37.60 4.11 -3.69
CA LEU A 483 -37.95 3.41 -4.93
C LEU A 483 -36.78 2.56 -5.47
N ASN A 484 -35.59 3.14 -5.50
CA ASN A 484 -34.37 2.43 -5.93
C ASN A 484 -33.98 1.33 -4.93
N GLY A 485 -34.17 1.58 -3.63
CA GLY A 485 -33.95 0.60 -2.58
C GLY A 485 -34.89 -0.61 -2.74
N ALA A 486 -36.20 -0.38 -2.99
CA ALA A 486 -37.18 -1.43 -3.22
C ALA A 486 -36.85 -2.30 -4.45
N LYS A 487 -36.41 -1.67 -5.56
CA LYS A 487 -35.98 -2.39 -6.75
C LYS A 487 -34.77 -3.28 -6.46
N MET A 488 -33.71 -2.75 -5.82
CA MET A 488 -32.54 -3.55 -5.46
C MET A 488 -32.85 -4.65 -4.46
N LEU A 489 -33.80 -4.41 -3.53
CA LEU A 489 -34.23 -5.40 -2.57
C LEU A 489 -34.98 -6.55 -3.28
N SER A 490 -35.82 -6.23 -4.27
CA SER A 490 -36.49 -7.21 -5.13
C SER A 490 -35.45 -8.03 -5.93
N ASP A 491 -34.45 -7.39 -6.52
CA ASP A 491 -33.39 -8.08 -7.25
C ASP A 491 -32.57 -9.02 -6.32
N PHE A 492 -32.32 -8.60 -5.07
CA PHE A 492 -31.68 -9.45 -4.07
C PHE A 492 -32.58 -10.64 -3.69
N PHE A 493 -33.85 -10.46 -3.55
CA PHE A 493 -34.80 -11.55 -3.26
C PHE A 493 -34.83 -12.59 -4.38
N ILE A 494 -34.83 -12.14 -5.64
CA ILE A 494 -34.75 -13.05 -6.78
C ILE A 494 -33.44 -13.85 -6.77
N LEU A 495 -32.33 -13.17 -6.53
CA LEU A 495 -31.01 -13.81 -6.39
C LEU A 495 -31.06 -14.91 -5.32
N TYR A 496 -31.53 -14.58 -4.12
CA TYR A 496 -31.55 -15.48 -2.97
C TYR A 496 -32.51 -16.68 -3.17
N ALA A 497 -33.73 -16.42 -3.66
CA ALA A 497 -34.74 -17.46 -3.86
C ALA A 497 -34.33 -18.52 -4.88
N LYS A 498 -33.54 -18.14 -5.91
CA LYS A 498 -33.05 -19.02 -6.99
C LYS A 498 -31.65 -19.53 -6.80
N ALA A 499 -31.00 -19.24 -5.66
CA ALA A 499 -29.60 -19.55 -5.43
C ALA A 499 -29.35 -21.08 -5.38
N PRO A 500 -28.39 -21.60 -6.14
CA PRO A 500 -27.95 -22.99 -6.04
C PRO A 500 -27.15 -23.20 -4.76
N THR A 501 -27.48 -24.22 -3.96
CA THR A 501 -26.85 -24.48 -2.65
C THR A 501 -25.79 -25.59 -2.66
N HIS A 502 -25.70 -26.35 -3.74
CA HIS A 502 -24.89 -27.58 -3.80
C HIS A 502 -23.49 -27.37 -4.43
N SER A 503 -23.23 -26.26 -5.11
CA SER A 503 -21.94 -26.01 -5.76
C SER A 503 -21.49 -24.56 -5.54
N PRO A 504 -20.32 -24.32 -4.90
CA PRO A 504 -19.78 -22.98 -4.76
C PRO A 504 -19.58 -22.27 -6.11
N SER A 505 -19.08 -22.99 -7.11
CA SER A 505 -18.85 -22.45 -8.46
C SER A 505 -20.15 -22.03 -9.13
N ALA A 506 -21.21 -22.83 -9.04
CA ALA A 506 -22.54 -22.51 -9.57
C ALA A 506 -23.13 -21.29 -8.83
N LEU A 507 -22.95 -21.22 -7.51
CA LEU A 507 -23.45 -20.11 -6.69
C LEU A 507 -22.72 -18.80 -7.04
N ILE A 508 -21.39 -18.80 -7.13
CA ILE A 508 -20.63 -17.61 -7.54
C ILE A 508 -21.08 -17.13 -8.92
N LYS A 509 -21.20 -18.03 -9.89
CA LYS A 509 -21.70 -17.69 -11.22
C LYS A 509 -23.09 -17.04 -11.13
N HIS A 510 -24.00 -17.64 -10.39
CA HIS A 510 -25.37 -17.12 -10.19
C HIS A 510 -25.37 -15.71 -9.55
N ILE A 511 -24.50 -15.49 -8.53
CA ILE A 511 -24.33 -14.17 -7.90
C ILE A 511 -23.86 -13.14 -8.92
N LEU A 512 -22.82 -13.46 -9.66
CA LEU A 512 -22.19 -12.53 -10.63
C LEU A 512 -23.14 -12.15 -11.78
N GLU A 513 -24.01 -13.07 -12.20
CA GLU A 513 -25.00 -12.84 -13.27
C GLU A 513 -26.28 -12.15 -12.78
N SER A 514 -26.50 -12.08 -11.47
CA SER A 514 -27.73 -11.52 -10.89
C SER A 514 -27.88 -10.01 -11.14
N ALA A 515 -29.11 -9.52 -11.28
CA ALA A 515 -29.43 -8.10 -11.43
C ALA A 515 -28.92 -7.28 -10.23
N PHE A 516 -29.02 -7.83 -9.01
CA PHE A 516 -28.51 -7.21 -7.80
C PHE A 516 -27.00 -6.92 -7.89
N PHE A 517 -26.19 -7.93 -8.24
CA PHE A 517 -24.75 -7.79 -8.33
C PHE A 517 -24.31 -6.91 -9.52
N GLN A 518 -25.01 -6.96 -10.64
CA GLN A 518 -24.76 -6.08 -11.79
C GLN A 518 -25.07 -4.62 -11.49
N THR A 519 -26.12 -4.34 -10.70
CA THR A 519 -26.44 -2.98 -10.20
C THR A 519 -25.32 -2.49 -9.27
N PHE A 520 -24.86 -3.34 -8.34
CA PHE A 520 -23.72 -3.05 -7.48
C PHE A 520 -22.43 -2.78 -8.31
N LYS A 521 -22.12 -3.64 -9.28
CA LYS A 521 -20.97 -3.48 -10.19
C LYS A 521 -21.02 -2.13 -10.90
N THR A 522 -22.15 -1.78 -11.50
CA THR A 522 -22.33 -0.52 -12.23
C THR A 522 -22.07 0.68 -11.32
N ARG A 523 -22.59 0.66 -10.10
CA ARG A 523 -22.38 1.71 -9.10
C ARG A 523 -20.91 1.78 -8.65
N LEU A 524 -20.29 0.64 -8.39
CA LEU A 524 -18.88 0.56 -7.99
C LEU A 524 -17.93 1.07 -9.09
N LEU A 525 -18.20 0.70 -10.35
CA LEU A 525 -17.42 1.19 -11.49
C LEU A 525 -17.61 2.69 -11.70
N LYS A 526 -18.83 3.18 -11.53
CA LYS A 526 -19.15 4.60 -11.56
C LYS A 526 -18.41 5.35 -10.45
N GLU A 527 -18.40 4.83 -9.21
CA GLU A 527 -17.63 5.38 -8.08
C GLU A 527 -16.13 5.44 -8.39
N ARG A 528 -15.57 4.35 -8.94
CA ARG A 528 -14.15 4.24 -9.27
C ARG A 528 -13.73 5.02 -10.53
N SER A 529 -14.67 5.36 -11.39
CA SER A 529 -14.43 6.15 -12.60
C SER A 529 -14.60 7.65 -12.37
N LYS A 530 -15.19 8.05 -11.24
CA LYS A 530 -15.31 9.46 -10.90
C LYS A 530 -13.93 10.06 -10.72
N ASN A 531 -13.71 11.16 -11.39
CA ASN A 531 -12.74 12.13 -11.00
C ASN A 531 -13.21 12.81 -9.69
N LYS A 532 -12.34 13.52 -9.03
CA LYS A 532 -12.69 14.20 -7.78
C LYS A 532 -13.66 15.37 -8.00
N ASP A 533 -13.72 15.90 -9.23
CA ASP A 533 -14.68 16.92 -9.71
C ASP A 533 -16.09 16.37 -9.99
N GLY A 534 -16.29 15.09 -9.76
CA GLY A 534 -17.55 14.43 -10.09
C GLY A 534 -17.68 14.01 -11.55
N SER A 535 -16.78 14.46 -12.44
CA SER A 535 -16.74 14.04 -13.84
C SER A 535 -16.35 12.56 -13.97
N TYR A 536 -16.75 11.94 -15.07
CA TYR A 536 -16.43 10.53 -15.35
C TYR A 536 -15.24 10.44 -16.30
N ASN A 537 -14.28 9.61 -15.94
CA ASN A 537 -13.11 9.33 -16.75
C ASN A 537 -13.21 7.92 -17.35
N GLU A 538 -13.36 7.84 -18.68
CA GLU A 538 -13.49 6.56 -19.39
C GLU A 538 -12.24 5.68 -19.23
N PHE A 539 -11.04 6.24 -19.18
CA PHE A 539 -9.83 5.46 -18.96
C PHE A 539 -9.80 4.83 -17.57
N LYS A 540 -10.20 5.59 -16.53
CA LYS A 540 -10.36 5.05 -15.16
C LYS A 540 -11.44 3.97 -15.11
N LYS A 541 -12.54 4.17 -15.83
CA LYS A 541 -13.63 3.18 -15.93
C LYS A 541 -13.15 1.88 -16.56
N LEU A 542 -12.43 1.95 -17.66
CA LEU A 542 -11.84 0.78 -18.32
C LEU A 542 -10.84 0.05 -17.40
N GLN A 543 -10.00 0.79 -16.67
CA GLN A 543 -9.09 0.19 -15.70
C GLN A 543 -9.84 -0.45 -14.53
N ALA A 544 -10.88 0.21 -14.00
CA ALA A 544 -11.70 -0.31 -12.91
C ALA A 544 -12.45 -1.57 -13.35
N GLN A 545 -13.02 -1.55 -14.57
CA GLN A 545 -13.69 -2.70 -15.20
C GLN A 545 -12.74 -3.88 -15.35
N LYS A 546 -11.52 -3.65 -15.86
CA LYS A 546 -10.51 -4.68 -16.01
C LYS A 546 -10.15 -5.33 -14.67
N ARG A 547 -9.85 -4.50 -13.63
CA ARG A 547 -9.52 -5.00 -12.29
C ARG A 547 -10.68 -5.73 -11.63
N PHE A 548 -11.92 -5.27 -11.86
CA PHE A 548 -13.12 -5.93 -11.37
C PHE A 548 -13.24 -7.34 -11.98
N ASN A 549 -13.12 -7.44 -13.31
CA ASN A 549 -13.21 -8.72 -14.01
C ASN A 549 -12.11 -9.69 -13.56
N GLU A 550 -10.85 -9.24 -13.49
CA GLU A 550 -9.72 -10.05 -13.00
C GLU A 550 -9.99 -10.64 -11.60
N LYS A 551 -10.60 -9.87 -10.70
CA LYS A 551 -10.97 -10.36 -9.36
C LYS A 551 -12.13 -11.35 -9.38
N MET A 552 -13.14 -11.11 -10.20
CA MET A 552 -14.28 -12.02 -10.30
C MET A 552 -13.89 -13.34 -10.98
N ASP A 553 -13.02 -13.30 -11.98
CA ASP A 553 -12.44 -14.48 -12.61
C ASP A 553 -11.63 -15.31 -11.59
N LEU A 554 -10.82 -14.63 -10.77
CA LEU A 554 -10.07 -15.29 -9.70
C LEU A 554 -10.99 -15.91 -8.64
N LEU A 555 -12.05 -15.22 -8.21
CA LEU A 555 -13.03 -15.73 -7.26
C LEU A 555 -13.75 -16.97 -7.84
N SER A 556 -14.15 -16.90 -9.11
CA SER A 556 -14.78 -18.00 -9.83
C SER A 556 -13.87 -19.22 -9.94
N SER A 557 -12.60 -19.00 -10.24
CA SER A 557 -11.58 -20.06 -10.29
C SER A 557 -11.35 -20.71 -8.92
N LEU A 558 -11.30 -19.91 -7.84
CA LEU A 558 -11.21 -20.41 -6.48
C LEU A 558 -12.40 -21.30 -6.10
N ALA A 559 -13.63 -20.86 -6.43
CA ALA A 559 -14.84 -21.60 -6.11
C ALA A 559 -14.89 -22.99 -6.76
N LYS A 560 -14.24 -23.18 -7.93
CA LYS A 560 -14.12 -24.49 -8.60
C LYS A 560 -13.32 -25.52 -7.79
N ASN A 561 -12.43 -25.08 -6.91
CA ASN A 561 -11.58 -25.98 -6.11
C ASN A 561 -12.29 -26.58 -4.89
N TYR A 562 -13.55 -26.20 -4.63
CA TYR A 562 -14.30 -26.65 -3.45
C TYR A 562 -15.56 -27.40 -3.84
N GLN A 563 -15.79 -28.53 -3.19
CA GLN A 563 -16.96 -29.39 -3.45
C GLN A 563 -18.23 -28.90 -2.75
N ASN A 564 -18.12 -28.19 -1.64
CA ASN A 564 -19.27 -27.69 -0.89
C ASN A 564 -19.04 -26.27 -0.34
N LEU A 565 -20.13 -25.56 -0.10
CA LEU A 565 -20.15 -24.16 0.30
C LEU A 565 -19.51 -23.91 1.67
N GLY A 566 -19.71 -24.80 2.64
CA GLY A 566 -19.12 -24.66 3.97
C GLY A 566 -17.58 -24.71 3.93
N ARG A 567 -16.99 -25.63 3.15
CA ARG A 567 -15.52 -25.67 2.96
C ARG A 567 -15.01 -24.46 2.20
N PHE A 568 -15.76 -23.97 1.20
CA PHE A 568 -15.39 -22.76 0.47
C PHE A 568 -15.36 -21.55 1.41
N LEU A 569 -16.42 -21.33 2.19
CA LEU A 569 -16.49 -20.22 3.14
C LEU A 569 -15.42 -20.32 4.23
N ASN A 570 -15.23 -21.49 4.83
CA ASN A 570 -14.16 -21.70 5.82
C ASN A 570 -12.78 -21.39 5.23
N GLY A 571 -12.50 -21.88 4.01
CA GLY A 571 -11.23 -21.61 3.34
C GLY A 571 -11.03 -20.14 2.99
N THR A 572 -12.09 -19.37 2.78
CA THR A 572 -12.02 -17.94 2.40
C THR A 572 -12.18 -16.98 3.58
N LEU A 573 -12.89 -17.34 4.65
CA LEU A 573 -13.20 -16.48 5.79
C LEU A 573 -12.24 -16.65 6.98
N ILE A 574 -11.74 -17.85 7.24
CA ILE A 574 -10.85 -18.13 8.42
C ILE A 574 -9.54 -17.32 8.36
N GLY A 575 -9.11 -16.85 7.19
CA GLY A 575 -7.91 -16.04 7.06
C GLY A 575 -8.07 -14.54 7.37
N SER A 576 -9.27 -13.99 7.55
CA SER A 576 -9.47 -12.55 7.70
C SER A 576 -9.38 -12.06 9.15
N SER A 577 -9.77 -12.86 10.14
CA SER A 577 -9.78 -12.46 11.57
C SER A 577 -8.45 -12.71 12.28
N GLU A 578 -7.64 -13.70 11.85
CA GLU A 578 -6.37 -14.03 12.49
C GLU A 578 -5.16 -13.32 11.84
N ALA A 579 -5.24 -12.95 10.56
CA ALA A 579 -4.16 -12.31 9.82
C ALA A 579 -3.86 -10.85 10.24
N THR A 580 -4.75 -10.19 10.97
CA THR A 580 -4.56 -8.83 11.48
C THR A 580 -3.60 -8.76 12.68
N GLN A 581 -3.28 -9.88 13.34
CA GLN A 581 -2.44 -9.92 14.54
C GLN A 581 -1.05 -10.58 14.37
N GLY A 582 -0.49 -10.65 13.16
CA GLY A 582 0.95 -10.93 13.03
C GLY A 582 1.34 -12.37 12.72
N GLU A 583 0.44 -13.31 12.52
CA GLU A 583 0.72 -14.68 12.07
C GLU A 583 0.39 -14.87 10.59
N GLY A 584 1.30 -15.45 9.81
CA GLY A 584 1.10 -15.72 8.39
C GLY A 584 2.25 -15.32 7.48
N VAL A 585 2.16 -15.75 6.23
CA VAL A 585 3.12 -15.47 5.17
C VAL A 585 3.08 -13.99 4.80
N ASN A 586 4.25 -13.37 4.67
CA ASN A 586 4.35 -11.97 4.33
C ASN A 586 4.26 -11.77 2.80
N LEU A 587 3.20 -11.14 2.32
CA LEU A 587 3.02 -10.76 0.93
C LEU A 587 3.38 -9.28 0.76
N LEU A 588 4.51 -9.00 0.11
CA LEU A 588 5.13 -7.68 0.13
C LEU A 588 5.50 -7.22 -1.28
N SER A 589 5.17 -5.96 -1.60
CA SER A 589 5.88 -5.33 -2.70
C SER A 589 7.36 -5.14 -2.33
N VAL A 590 8.24 -5.01 -3.32
CA VAL A 590 9.68 -4.76 -3.06
C VAL A 590 9.86 -3.57 -2.13
N HIS A 591 9.16 -2.45 -2.37
CA HIS A 591 9.23 -1.26 -1.52
C HIS A 591 8.81 -1.52 -0.08
N ALA A 592 7.73 -2.31 0.11
CA ALA A 592 7.25 -2.65 1.44
C ALA A 592 8.17 -3.63 2.20
N SER A 593 9.05 -4.33 1.48
CA SER A 593 10.04 -5.27 2.04
C SER A 593 11.31 -4.59 2.53
N LYS A 594 11.58 -3.32 2.12
CA LYS A 594 12.77 -2.58 2.56
C LYS A 594 12.80 -2.45 4.08
N GLY A 595 13.97 -2.70 4.67
CA GLY A 595 14.16 -2.74 6.12
C GLY A 595 13.73 -4.05 6.81
N LEU A 596 13.03 -4.95 6.12
CA LEU A 596 12.64 -6.26 6.64
C LEU A 596 13.64 -7.35 6.22
N GLU A 597 13.54 -8.53 6.86
CA GLU A 597 14.36 -9.70 6.56
C GLU A 597 13.66 -10.99 6.95
N PHE A 598 13.80 -12.03 6.15
CA PHE A 598 13.08 -13.28 6.31
C PHE A 598 14.02 -14.48 6.10
N LYS A 599 13.70 -15.59 6.72
CA LYS A 599 14.44 -16.83 6.54
C LYS A 599 14.31 -17.37 5.11
N ASP A 600 13.07 -17.43 4.63
CA ASP A 600 12.66 -17.96 3.34
C ASP A 600 12.03 -16.86 2.49
N VAL A 601 12.58 -16.59 1.31
CA VAL A 601 12.07 -15.56 0.39
C VAL A 601 11.79 -16.16 -0.97
N TYR A 602 10.60 -15.88 -1.49
CA TYR A 602 10.18 -16.14 -2.86
C TYR A 602 10.07 -14.81 -3.61
N ILE A 603 10.73 -14.66 -4.75
CA ILE A 603 10.56 -13.52 -5.66
C ILE A 603 9.83 -14.02 -6.88
N ILE A 604 8.65 -13.44 -7.15
CA ILE A 604 7.76 -13.91 -8.21
C ILE A 604 7.66 -12.92 -9.36
N ASP A 605 7.13 -13.41 -10.48
CA ASP A 605 6.85 -12.61 -11.69
C ASP A 605 8.10 -11.95 -12.29
N LEU A 606 9.23 -12.66 -12.29
CA LEU A 606 10.47 -12.19 -12.91
C LEU A 606 10.37 -12.31 -14.45
N MET A 607 9.56 -11.42 -15.04
CA MET A 607 9.25 -11.38 -16.47
C MET A 607 9.34 -9.96 -17.00
N GLU A 608 9.77 -9.82 -18.24
CA GLU A 608 9.83 -8.53 -18.94
C GLU A 608 8.47 -7.81 -18.92
N GLY A 609 8.49 -6.52 -18.55
CA GLY A 609 7.31 -5.68 -18.38
C GLY A 609 6.57 -5.87 -17.05
N ARG A 610 6.96 -6.86 -16.22
CA ARG A 610 6.47 -7.05 -14.86
C ARG A 610 7.54 -6.75 -13.82
N PHE A 611 8.67 -7.39 -13.89
CA PHE A 611 9.87 -7.11 -13.12
C PHE A 611 11.11 -7.39 -14.01
N PRO A 612 11.69 -6.34 -14.65
CA PRO A 612 11.46 -4.90 -14.52
C PRO A 612 10.10 -4.43 -15.03
N ASN A 613 9.60 -3.32 -14.43
CA ASN A 613 8.34 -2.69 -14.83
C ASN A 613 8.61 -1.56 -15.82
N HIS A 614 8.55 -1.86 -17.12
CA HIS A 614 8.88 -0.91 -18.19
C HIS A 614 8.07 0.40 -18.15
N LYS A 615 6.82 0.37 -17.66
CA LYS A 615 6.00 1.59 -17.54
C LYS A 615 6.54 2.56 -16.48
N LEU A 616 7.08 2.03 -15.40
CA LEU A 616 7.62 2.84 -14.31
C LEU A 616 9.06 3.27 -14.56
N MET A 617 9.82 2.54 -15.39
CA MET A 617 11.17 2.93 -15.79
C MET A 617 11.20 4.31 -16.47
N ASN A 618 10.18 4.63 -17.27
CA ASN A 618 10.09 5.91 -17.98
C ASN A 618 9.78 7.11 -17.05
N THR A 619 9.29 6.84 -15.83
CA THR A 619 8.90 7.88 -14.86
C THR A 619 9.82 7.96 -13.63
N GLY A 620 10.77 7.04 -13.53
CA GLY A 620 11.69 6.90 -12.40
C GLY A 620 13.16 6.79 -12.83
N GLY A 621 13.97 6.11 -12.04
CA GLY A 621 15.42 5.95 -12.23
C GLY A 621 15.85 4.90 -13.28
N GLY A 622 15.00 4.58 -14.26
CA GLY A 622 15.33 3.67 -15.35
C GLY A 622 15.57 2.22 -14.92
N ILE A 623 16.34 1.49 -15.74
CA ILE A 623 16.66 0.07 -15.47
C ILE A 623 17.54 -0.08 -14.23
N GLU A 624 18.36 0.90 -13.90
CA GLU A 624 19.22 0.86 -12.73
C GLU A 624 18.41 0.87 -11.42
N GLU A 625 17.32 1.64 -11.34
CA GLU A 625 16.43 1.62 -10.16
C GLU A 625 15.68 0.28 -10.07
N GLU A 626 15.19 -0.26 -11.16
CA GLU A 626 14.55 -1.60 -11.18
C GLU A 626 15.58 -2.69 -10.76
N ARG A 627 16.87 -2.54 -11.12
CA ARG A 627 17.94 -3.45 -10.67
C ARG A 627 18.22 -3.30 -9.18
N ARG A 628 18.20 -2.07 -8.65
CA ARG A 628 18.27 -1.84 -7.18
C ARG A 628 17.07 -2.43 -6.47
N LEU A 629 15.86 -2.33 -7.03
CA LEU A 629 14.69 -3.01 -6.50
C LEU A 629 14.89 -4.53 -6.44
N PHE A 630 15.44 -5.13 -7.49
CA PHE A 630 15.72 -6.56 -7.49
C PHE A 630 16.81 -6.94 -6.48
N TYR A 631 17.88 -6.16 -6.37
CA TYR A 631 18.89 -6.31 -5.34
C TYR A 631 18.30 -6.23 -3.92
N VAL A 632 17.41 -5.25 -3.68
CA VAL A 632 16.71 -5.14 -2.40
C VAL A 632 15.90 -6.40 -2.11
N ALA A 633 15.14 -6.91 -3.08
CA ALA A 633 14.32 -8.11 -2.91
C ALA A 633 15.18 -9.34 -2.56
N ILE A 634 16.31 -9.57 -3.26
CA ILE A 634 17.24 -10.66 -2.99
C ILE A 634 17.81 -10.56 -1.56
N THR A 635 18.26 -9.37 -1.17
CA THR A 635 18.89 -9.13 0.14
C THR A 635 17.95 -9.16 1.33
N ARG A 636 16.64 -9.44 1.11
CA ARG A 636 15.69 -9.74 2.19
C ARG A 636 15.83 -11.17 2.71
N ALA A 637 16.43 -12.07 1.92
CA ALA A 637 16.63 -13.46 2.28
C ALA A 637 17.82 -13.68 3.22
N LYS A 638 17.60 -14.50 4.25
CA LYS A 638 18.62 -14.94 5.20
C LYS A 638 19.26 -16.27 4.81
N GLU A 639 18.45 -17.24 4.42
CA GLU A 639 18.89 -18.63 4.24
C GLU A 639 18.46 -19.22 2.90
N ASN A 640 17.22 -19.04 2.51
CA ASN A 640 16.68 -19.65 1.29
C ASN A 640 16.06 -18.61 0.37
N LEU A 641 16.37 -18.69 -0.91
CA LEU A 641 15.86 -17.80 -1.95
C LEU A 641 15.36 -18.61 -3.15
N TRP A 642 14.12 -18.38 -3.52
CA TRP A 642 13.50 -18.89 -4.74
C TRP A 642 13.12 -17.72 -5.63
N LEU A 643 13.53 -17.81 -6.88
CA LEU A 643 13.24 -16.86 -7.94
C LEU A 643 12.30 -17.55 -8.92
N SER A 644 11.28 -16.86 -9.41
CA SER A 644 10.34 -17.52 -10.29
C SER A 644 9.80 -16.64 -11.42
N TYR A 645 9.56 -17.28 -12.57
CA TYR A 645 8.88 -16.67 -13.69
C TYR A 645 7.90 -17.64 -14.35
N ALA A 646 6.91 -17.09 -15.03
CA ALA A 646 5.91 -17.82 -15.80
C ALA A 646 6.02 -17.47 -17.28
N LYS A 647 5.95 -18.46 -18.19
CA LYS A 647 6.02 -18.24 -19.63
C LYS A 647 4.79 -17.51 -20.16
N ASN A 648 3.62 -17.82 -19.59
CA ASN A 648 2.35 -17.25 -20.02
C ASN A 648 1.61 -16.59 -18.86
N GLU A 649 0.90 -15.53 -19.15
CA GLU A 649 -0.13 -14.97 -18.27
C GLU A 649 -1.50 -15.47 -18.76
N LEU A 650 -2.10 -16.36 -17.99
CA LEU A 650 -3.46 -16.83 -18.23
C LEU A 650 -4.46 -15.86 -17.59
N ARG A 651 -5.49 -15.52 -18.37
CA ARG A 651 -6.68 -14.77 -17.95
C ARG A 651 -7.91 -15.51 -18.45
N GLU A 652 -8.90 -15.69 -17.60
CA GLU A 652 -10.17 -16.28 -18.04
C GLU A 652 -10.76 -15.42 -19.18
N ASN A 653 -11.20 -16.03 -20.25
CA ASN A 653 -11.75 -15.39 -21.45
C ASN A 653 -10.80 -14.50 -22.29
N ALA A 654 -9.48 -14.62 -22.11
CA ALA A 654 -8.50 -13.93 -22.95
C ALA A 654 -7.45 -14.92 -23.49
N LYS A 655 -6.86 -14.58 -24.65
CA LYS A 655 -5.72 -15.35 -25.16
C LYS A 655 -4.56 -15.27 -24.18
N PRO A 656 -3.81 -16.36 -23.95
CA PRO A 656 -2.60 -16.35 -23.15
C PRO A 656 -1.64 -15.28 -23.65
N LYS A 657 -1.09 -14.50 -22.73
CA LYS A 657 -0.05 -13.52 -23.06
C LYS A 657 1.30 -14.13 -22.73
N GLU A 658 2.11 -14.33 -23.77
CA GLU A 658 3.48 -14.81 -23.61
C GLU A 658 4.38 -13.74 -22.99
N HIS A 659 5.28 -14.15 -22.11
CA HIS A 659 6.27 -13.31 -21.46
C HIS A 659 7.67 -13.89 -21.62
N LYS A 660 8.63 -13.01 -21.87
CA LYS A 660 10.07 -13.35 -21.81
C LYS A 660 10.52 -13.31 -20.34
N PRO A 661 11.49 -14.17 -19.95
CA PRO A 661 12.13 -14.06 -18.66
C PRO A 661 12.74 -12.65 -18.46
N SER A 662 12.80 -12.20 -17.21
CA SER A 662 13.41 -10.94 -16.82
C SER A 662 14.89 -10.87 -17.22
N VAL A 663 15.35 -9.73 -17.72
CA VAL A 663 16.78 -9.46 -17.96
C VAL A 663 17.62 -9.74 -16.71
N PHE A 664 17.09 -9.52 -15.53
CA PHE A 664 17.78 -9.75 -14.26
C PHE A 664 18.12 -11.23 -14.01
N LEU A 665 17.41 -12.18 -14.61
CA LEU A 665 17.75 -13.60 -14.52
C LEU A 665 18.99 -13.95 -15.36
N TYR A 666 19.21 -13.25 -16.46
CA TYR A 666 20.41 -13.37 -17.27
C TYR A 666 21.60 -12.69 -16.59
N GLU A 667 21.41 -11.48 -16.05
CA GLU A 667 22.41 -10.75 -15.28
C GLU A 667 22.85 -11.52 -14.00
N ALA A 668 21.92 -12.26 -13.40
CA ALA A 668 22.17 -13.16 -12.27
C ALA A 668 22.88 -14.48 -12.67
N GLY A 669 23.14 -14.71 -13.95
CA GLY A 669 23.72 -15.96 -14.44
C GLY A 669 22.83 -17.21 -14.26
N LEU A 670 21.53 -17.02 -13.98
CA LEU A 670 20.59 -18.11 -13.77
C LEU A 670 20.01 -18.64 -15.09
N LEU A 671 20.02 -17.81 -16.14
CA LEU A 671 19.70 -18.16 -17.52
C LEU A 671 20.85 -17.78 -18.42
N LYS A 672 21.08 -18.58 -19.47
CA LYS A 672 22.01 -18.23 -20.54
C LYS A 672 21.21 -17.52 -21.65
N PRO A 673 21.78 -16.46 -22.26
CA PRO A 673 21.20 -15.92 -23.49
C PRO A 673 21.10 -17.02 -24.55
N ASP A 674 19.98 -17.10 -25.23
CA ASP A 674 19.88 -17.98 -26.42
C ASP A 674 20.96 -17.49 -27.39
N LEU A 675 21.96 -18.32 -27.63
CA LEU A 675 22.94 -18.11 -28.68
C LEU A 675 22.15 -18.23 -30.00
N LYS A 676 21.76 -17.07 -30.58
CA LYS A 676 21.28 -17.02 -31.98
C LYS A 676 22.45 -17.05 -32.92
#